data_c915ab300d01541e1da69ce3378a08f9
#
_entry.id   c915ab300d01541e1da69ce3378a08f9
#
_cell.length_a   1.000
_cell.length_b   1.000
_cell.length_c   1.000
_cell.angle_alpha   90.00
_cell.angle_beta   90.00
_cell.angle_gamma   90.00
#
_symmetry.space_group_name_H-M   'P 1'
#
loop_
_entity.id
_entity.type
_entity.pdbx_description
1 polymer ?
#
loop_
_entity_poly.entity_id
_entity_poly.type
_entity_poly.pdbx_seq_one_letter_code
_entity_poly.pdbx_strand_id
1 'polypeptide(L)'
;MPILPTLTSCSRRPGRLPAAGLILALLLSACAPRPARVPEAVEATSAESVYATAQQAYMQGALHTALNYYQVLIQNFPDSPRVPQAMLNIGRIHILLGDDEAALENFAQLLTAHPETDAAGEAGVEMMAVLYRLERYQEIRNRYPELAAKVTDPRQLYRLYTIVADAQAALQSWSESFFFHALAYPLASASERPALRDKMANAASFLQDEEIELLLGQITESPAAGYLFFQLALNKAGEGAYDDAVWLLIRFQERFGPHPNAPLAEELVEQLADKIAFDRYTLGCLLPLSGAYAPFGTRALDGIQMAFHDLQAIQAGLPVRLVVRDTASDPQEAAAAMTALAEARVAGVIGPIASAETAAEVAQQSRIPIMVLSQREGLTDIGDYVFRYFITSRMQANALAAYAAQTLNFRRFAILYPEEKYGREFRDLFWDAVYREGGRVVALEAYDPQQTDFAAAVKKLVGRHYEIPEDLKPMRRGLDLLGPLEAIPGYAPPDPEEEVPETVRTRRRKDPEEDETKPVVDFEAIFIPDAPQMLGLVVPQLAYHDVINTTLLGTNLWFSTKLLDTAGEYVQGAILTTGFFPDSQDPAVRSFVTRFESIYGRKPGFIEATAYDAARVMFTTVLHPDAWLRAGIRHQLLSLENQDAVTGAMRF
;
A
#
# COMPACT_ATOMS: atom_id res chain seq x y z
N MET A 1 -45.39 -19.28 2.75
CA MET A 1 -46.77 -19.83 2.59
C MET A 1 -47.76 -18.74 2.85
N PRO A 2 -48.83 -18.75 2.11
CA PRO A 2 -49.01 -18.34 0.71
C PRO A 2 -50.01 -17.17 0.63
N ILE A 3 -50.27 -16.52 -0.49
CA ILE A 3 -51.40 -16.84 -1.42
C ILE A 3 -51.31 -15.89 -2.62
N LEU A 4 -51.23 -16.46 -3.80
CA LEU A 4 -51.69 -15.84 -5.06
C LEU A 4 -53.21 -15.97 -5.20
N PRO A 5 -53.85 -15.18 -6.03
CA PRO A 5 -54.88 -15.70 -6.94
C PRO A 5 -54.70 -15.27 -8.40
N THR A 6 -54.62 -16.25 -9.20
CA THR A 6 -55.17 -16.73 -10.46
C THR A 6 -55.92 -15.77 -11.39
N LEU A 7 -55.45 -15.91 -12.65
CA LEU A 7 -56.08 -15.54 -13.93
C LEU A 7 -57.50 -15.99 -14.11
N THR A 8 -58.30 -15.15 -14.82
CA THR A 8 -59.43 -15.66 -15.65
C THR A 8 -59.41 -15.00 -17.02
N SER A 9 -59.31 -15.86 -18.01
CA SER A 9 -59.50 -15.64 -19.43
C SER A 9 -60.95 -15.34 -19.77
N CYS A 10 -61.20 -14.49 -20.75
CA CYS A 10 -62.46 -14.50 -21.50
C CYS A 10 -62.22 -14.21 -22.98
N SER A 11 -62.39 -15.26 -23.76
CA SER A 11 -62.53 -15.28 -25.22
C SER A 11 -63.88 -14.73 -25.63
N ARG A 12 -63.98 -13.94 -26.72
CA ARG A 12 -65.10 -14.03 -27.68
C ARG A 12 -64.81 -13.44 -29.06
N ARG A 13 -65.32 -14.10 -30.01
CA ARG A 13 -65.20 -14.10 -31.47
C ARG A 13 -66.03 -12.96 -32.17
N PRO A 14 -65.97 -12.89 -33.52
CA PRO A 14 -66.04 -11.65 -34.31
C PRO A 14 -67.50 -11.33 -34.82
N GLY A 15 -67.72 -10.04 -35.04
CA GLY A 15 -68.99 -9.54 -35.60
C GLY A 15 -68.77 -8.55 -36.72
N ARG A 16 -69.34 -8.84 -37.82
CA ARG A 16 -69.45 -8.28 -39.18
C ARG A 16 -69.48 -6.75 -39.26
N LEU A 17 -68.83 -6.24 -40.32
CA LEU A 17 -68.94 -4.91 -40.96
C LEU A 17 -70.40 -4.60 -41.41
N PRO A 18 -70.75 -3.31 -41.48
CA PRO A 18 -71.36 -2.82 -42.71
C PRO A 18 -70.66 -1.60 -43.33
N ALA A 19 -70.73 -1.58 -44.61
CA ALA A 19 -70.25 -0.58 -45.56
C ALA A 19 -70.95 0.78 -45.34
N ALA A 20 -70.15 1.80 -44.92
CA ALA A 20 -70.49 3.22 -45.11
C ALA A 20 -69.15 4.04 -44.87
N GLY A 21 -68.31 4.14 -45.85
CA GLY A 21 -67.03 4.80 -45.68
C GLY A 21 -66.31 5.19 -47.01
N LEU A 22 -67.01 5.35 -48.07
CA LEU A 22 -66.42 5.65 -49.39
C LEU A 22 -66.63 7.09 -49.88
N ILE A 23 -66.92 8.08 -49.03
CA ILE A 23 -67.09 9.49 -49.42
C ILE A 23 -66.20 10.48 -48.58
N LEU A 24 -65.32 10.03 -47.72
CA LEU A 24 -64.44 10.95 -46.98
C LEU A 24 -62.93 10.88 -47.38
N ALA A 25 -62.60 10.17 -48.45
CA ALA A 25 -61.23 10.05 -48.94
C ALA A 25 -60.81 11.07 -50.00
N LEU A 26 -61.69 12.02 -50.37
CA LEU A 26 -61.39 13.02 -51.45
C LEU A 26 -61.29 14.48 -50.98
N LEU A 27 -61.27 14.74 -49.64
CA LEU A 27 -61.11 16.12 -49.13
C LEU A 27 -59.87 16.30 -48.22
N LEU A 28 -58.96 15.29 -48.12
CA LEU A 28 -57.69 15.41 -47.36
C LEU A 28 -56.42 15.48 -48.24
N SER A 29 -56.58 15.63 -49.58
CA SER A 29 -55.44 15.80 -50.50
C SER A 29 -55.07 17.26 -50.79
N ALA A 30 -55.49 18.22 -49.95
CA ALA A 30 -55.21 19.64 -50.19
C ALA A 30 -54.29 20.32 -49.17
N CYS A 31 -53.70 19.58 -48.22
CA CYS A 31 -52.69 20.11 -47.28
C CYS A 31 -51.40 19.24 -47.23
N ALA A 32 -50.85 18.90 -48.40
CA ALA A 32 -49.45 18.54 -48.44
C ALA A 32 -48.65 19.86 -48.30
N PRO A 33 -47.72 19.97 -47.33
CA PRO A 33 -46.81 21.13 -47.34
C PRO A 33 -46.07 21.14 -48.67
N ARG A 34 -46.23 22.21 -49.45
CA ARG A 34 -45.41 22.45 -50.61
C ARG A 34 -43.95 22.31 -50.19
N PRO A 35 -43.10 21.53 -50.90
CA PRO A 35 -41.68 21.59 -50.66
C PRO A 35 -41.26 23.06 -50.75
N ALA A 36 -40.60 23.56 -49.73
CA ALA A 36 -40.06 24.90 -49.71
C ALA A 36 -39.24 25.06 -51.00
N ARG A 37 -39.67 26.04 -51.86
CA ARG A 37 -38.81 26.40 -53.00
C ARG A 37 -37.43 26.65 -52.43
N VAL A 38 -36.45 25.88 -52.94
CA VAL A 38 -35.05 26.24 -52.81
C VAL A 38 -34.94 27.68 -53.27
N PRO A 39 -34.48 28.59 -52.42
CA PRO A 39 -34.26 29.95 -52.88
C PRO A 39 -33.30 29.90 -54.08
N GLU A 40 -33.64 30.59 -55.16
CA GLU A 40 -32.72 30.85 -56.28
C GLU A 40 -31.35 31.19 -55.70
N ALA A 41 -30.29 30.68 -56.38
CA ALA A 41 -28.90 30.84 -55.96
C ALA A 41 -28.64 32.27 -55.48
N VAL A 42 -28.55 32.41 -54.12
CA VAL A 42 -28.06 33.65 -53.53
C VAL A 42 -26.62 33.74 -53.98
N GLU A 43 -26.31 34.79 -54.80
CA GLU A 43 -24.93 35.17 -55.03
C GLU A 43 -24.28 35.46 -53.67
N ALA A 44 -23.70 34.43 -53.09
CA ALA A 44 -23.01 34.48 -51.82
C ALA A 44 -21.73 35.27 -52.01
N THR A 45 -21.78 36.57 -51.77
CA THR A 45 -20.67 37.49 -51.99
C THR A 45 -19.53 37.31 -50.99
N SER A 46 -19.76 36.65 -49.87
CA SER A 46 -18.72 36.34 -48.89
C SER A 46 -19.14 35.24 -47.89
N ALA A 47 -18.18 34.53 -47.35
CA ALA A 47 -18.40 33.52 -46.29
C ALA A 47 -19.15 34.10 -45.07
N GLU A 48 -18.85 35.34 -44.68
CA GLU A 48 -19.49 36.03 -43.57
C GLU A 48 -20.98 36.29 -43.80
N SER A 49 -21.36 36.66 -45.03
CA SER A 49 -22.75 36.92 -45.47
C SER A 49 -23.56 35.61 -45.43
N VAL A 50 -23.00 34.50 -45.91
CA VAL A 50 -23.66 33.18 -45.84
C VAL A 50 -23.84 32.71 -44.40
N TYR A 51 -22.79 32.85 -43.59
CA TYR A 51 -22.84 32.51 -42.18
C TYR A 51 -23.91 33.32 -41.43
N ALA A 52 -23.97 34.64 -41.63
CA ALA A 52 -24.96 35.51 -41.01
C ALA A 52 -26.40 35.10 -41.40
N THR A 53 -26.64 34.77 -42.67
CA THR A 53 -27.95 34.30 -43.16
C THR A 53 -28.31 32.96 -42.55
N ALA A 54 -27.37 32.02 -42.45
CA ALA A 54 -27.55 30.74 -41.77
C ALA A 54 -27.90 30.94 -40.31
N GLN A 55 -27.14 31.81 -39.61
CA GLN A 55 -27.34 32.12 -38.20
C GLN A 55 -28.73 32.76 -37.93
N GLN A 56 -29.14 33.67 -38.81
CA GLN A 56 -30.48 34.28 -38.73
C GLN A 56 -31.58 33.22 -38.91
N ALA A 57 -31.46 32.33 -39.89
CA ALA A 57 -32.40 31.23 -40.09
C ALA A 57 -32.46 30.28 -38.87
N TYR A 58 -31.29 29.99 -38.30
CA TYR A 58 -31.18 29.18 -37.09
C TYR A 58 -31.93 29.82 -35.89
N MET A 59 -31.69 31.12 -35.67
CA MET A 59 -32.35 31.87 -34.59
C MET A 59 -33.87 31.98 -34.79
N GLN A 60 -34.35 31.94 -36.02
CA GLN A 60 -35.78 31.94 -36.36
C GLN A 60 -36.44 30.54 -36.31
N GLY A 61 -35.64 29.49 -35.98
CA GLY A 61 -36.16 28.12 -35.98
C GLY A 61 -36.34 27.50 -37.37
N ALA A 62 -35.91 28.17 -38.43
CA ALA A 62 -35.97 27.64 -39.79
C ALA A 62 -34.79 26.66 -40.06
N LEU A 63 -34.81 25.53 -39.34
CA LEU A 63 -33.71 24.60 -39.17
C LEU A 63 -33.19 24.05 -40.49
N HIS A 64 -34.08 23.63 -41.43
CA HIS A 64 -33.67 23.12 -42.72
C HIS A 64 -33.02 24.21 -43.61
N THR A 65 -33.51 25.43 -43.50
CA THR A 65 -32.93 26.58 -44.21
C THR A 65 -31.53 26.90 -43.67
N ALA A 66 -31.39 26.94 -42.37
CA ALA A 66 -30.09 27.14 -41.71
C ALA A 66 -29.07 26.06 -42.10
N LEU A 67 -29.50 24.80 -42.09
CA LEU A 67 -28.69 23.64 -42.46
C LEU A 67 -28.13 23.82 -43.91
N ASN A 68 -29.02 24.16 -44.85
CA ASN A 68 -28.60 24.38 -46.24
C ASN A 68 -27.57 25.52 -46.40
N TYR A 69 -27.75 26.66 -45.72
CA TYR A 69 -26.80 27.76 -45.78
C TYR A 69 -25.46 27.42 -45.10
N TYR A 70 -25.45 26.69 -43.98
CA TYR A 70 -24.20 26.22 -43.38
C TYR A 70 -23.48 25.23 -44.30
N GLN A 71 -24.18 24.32 -44.98
CA GLN A 71 -23.60 23.42 -45.98
C GLN A 71 -23.02 24.17 -47.18
N VAL A 72 -23.72 25.18 -47.69
CA VAL A 72 -23.22 26.07 -48.75
C VAL A 72 -21.94 26.79 -48.32
N LEU A 73 -21.89 27.25 -47.06
CA LEU A 73 -20.68 27.86 -46.50
C LEU A 73 -19.49 26.90 -46.56
N ILE A 74 -19.66 25.68 -46.06
CA ILE A 74 -18.59 24.65 -45.98
C ILE A 74 -18.11 24.27 -47.40
N GLN A 75 -19.06 24.12 -48.34
CA GLN A 75 -18.75 23.73 -49.73
C GLN A 75 -18.04 24.82 -50.54
N ASN A 76 -18.52 26.05 -50.42
CA ASN A 76 -18.04 27.15 -51.25
C ASN A 76 -16.87 27.94 -50.61
N PHE A 77 -16.70 27.85 -49.29
CA PHE A 77 -15.69 28.60 -48.56
C PHE A 77 -14.98 27.69 -47.52
N PRO A 78 -14.36 26.57 -47.94
CA PRO A 78 -13.80 25.58 -47.03
C PRO A 78 -12.69 26.14 -46.11
N ASP A 79 -11.96 27.16 -46.54
CA ASP A 79 -10.88 27.80 -45.79
C ASP A 79 -11.36 28.95 -44.89
N SER A 80 -12.67 29.18 -44.80
CA SER A 80 -13.22 30.24 -43.97
C SER A 80 -13.06 29.90 -42.46
N PRO A 81 -12.65 30.86 -41.60
CA PRO A 81 -12.59 30.68 -40.19
C PRO A 81 -13.98 30.40 -39.53
N ARG A 82 -15.07 30.56 -40.31
CA ARG A 82 -16.44 30.25 -39.88
C ARG A 82 -16.82 28.78 -40.07
N VAL A 83 -16.03 28.00 -40.78
CA VAL A 83 -16.34 26.58 -41.05
C VAL A 83 -16.48 25.75 -39.77
N PRO A 84 -15.58 25.81 -38.79
CA PRO A 84 -15.75 25.05 -37.59
C PRO A 84 -17.04 25.38 -36.81
N GLN A 85 -17.38 26.66 -36.73
CA GLN A 85 -18.61 27.10 -36.09
C GLN A 85 -19.87 26.70 -36.86
N ALA A 86 -19.80 26.69 -38.20
CA ALA A 86 -20.88 26.18 -39.03
C ALA A 86 -21.11 24.69 -38.83
N MET A 87 -20.05 23.90 -38.80
CA MET A 87 -20.11 22.47 -38.51
C MET A 87 -20.73 22.20 -37.13
N LEU A 88 -20.32 22.93 -36.07
CA LEU A 88 -20.92 22.84 -34.76
C LEU A 88 -22.44 23.09 -34.79
N ASN A 89 -22.87 24.15 -35.51
CA ASN A 89 -24.28 24.50 -35.63
C ASN A 89 -25.06 23.47 -36.47
N ILE A 90 -24.48 22.85 -37.48
CA ILE A 90 -25.09 21.73 -38.22
C ILE A 90 -25.38 20.57 -37.25
N GLY A 91 -24.40 20.16 -36.41
CA GLY A 91 -24.61 19.12 -35.43
C GLY A 91 -25.74 19.46 -34.45
N ARG A 92 -25.79 20.71 -33.96
CA ARG A 92 -26.89 21.21 -33.12
C ARG A 92 -28.25 21.19 -33.83
N ILE A 93 -28.29 21.49 -35.09
CA ILE A 93 -29.52 21.41 -35.90
C ILE A 93 -30.00 19.96 -36.00
N HIS A 94 -29.10 18.99 -36.22
CA HIS A 94 -29.44 17.58 -36.25
C HIS A 94 -30.03 17.13 -34.92
N ILE A 95 -29.47 17.57 -33.80
CA ILE A 95 -30.06 17.31 -32.45
C ILE A 95 -31.49 17.84 -32.36
N LEU A 96 -31.71 19.08 -32.80
CA LEU A 96 -33.05 19.71 -32.77
C LEU A 96 -34.05 19.04 -33.71
N LEU A 97 -33.60 18.41 -34.79
CA LEU A 97 -34.39 17.63 -35.72
C LEU A 97 -34.62 16.18 -35.22
N GLY A 98 -33.99 15.76 -34.13
CA GLY A 98 -34.06 14.40 -33.61
C GLY A 98 -33.21 13.39 -34.36
N ASP A 99 -32.26 13.84 -35.15
CA ASP A 99 -31.33 12.98 -35.91
C ASP A 99 -29.98 12.89 -35.18
N ASP A 100 -29.99 12.09 -34.10
CA ASP A 100 -28.85 11.97 -33.21
C ASP A 100 -27.62 11.32 -33.85
N GLU A 101 -27.79 10.36 -34.78
CA GLU A 101 -26.68 9.73 -35.48
C GLU A 101 -25.98 10.69 -36.45
N ALA A 102 -26.77 11.49 -37.19
CA ALA A 102 -26.18 12.53 -38.06
C ALA A 102 -25.46 13.62 -37.23
N ALA A 103 -25.97 13.95 -36.04
CA ALA A 103 -25.28 14.85 -35.13
C ALA A 103 -23.93 14.29 -34.71
N LEU A 104 -23.87 13.01 -34.32
CA LEU A 104 -22.64 12.34 -33.91
C LEU A 104 -21.60 12.30 -35.03
N GLU A 105 -22.03 11.96 -36.26
CA GLU A 105 -21.17 11.93 -37.43
C GLU A 105 -20.57 13.32 -37.70
N ASN A 106 -21.39 14.36 -37.65
CA ASN A 106 -20.98 15.73 -37.92
C ASN A 106 -19.99 16.25 -36.84
N PHE A 107 -20.25 15.98 -35.59
CA PHE A 107 -19.32 16.34 -34.51
C PHE A 107 -18.00 15.57 -34.62
N ALA A 108 -18.02 14.29 -34.98
CA ALA A 108 -16.79 13.52 -35.24
C ALA A 108 -15.95 14.08 -36.39
N GLN A 109 -16.63 14.52 -37.47
CA GLN A 109 -15.97 15.20 -38.60
C GLN A 109 -15.32 16.51 -38.15
N LEU A 110 -16.02 17.35 -37.35
CA LEU A 110 -15.46 18.59 -36.82
C LEU A 110 -14.23 18.34 -35.92
N LEU A 111 -14.32 17.37 -35.01
CA LEU A 111 -13.20 16.99 -34.13
C LEU A 111 -11.97 16.51 -34.91
N THR A 112 -12.17 15.90 -36.08
CA THR A 112 -11.08 15.38 -36.94
C THR A 112 -10.50 16.47 -37.81
N ALA A 113 -11.36 17.32 -38.43
CA ALA A 113 -10.93 18.32 -39.41
C ALA A 113 -10.33 19.58 -38.73
N HIS A 114 -10.85 19.97 -37.56
CA HIS A 114 -10.48 21.22 -36.88
C HIS A 114 -10.25 21.03 -35.37
N PRO A 115 -9.37 20.09 -34.93
CA PRO A 115 -9.26 19.66 -33.52
C PRO A 115 -8.84 20.76 -32.54
N GLU A 116 -8.17 21.82 -33.03
CA GLU A 116 -7.60 22.89 -32.20
C GLU A 116 -8.52 24.11 -32.04
N THR A 117 -9.78 24.02 -32.51
CA THR A 117 -10.74 25.12 -32.42
C THR A 117 -11.65 25.02 -31.20
N ASP A 118 -12.08 26.16 -30.65
CA ASP A 118 -13.08 26.19 -29.57
C ASP A 118 -14.37 25.46 -29.97
N ALA A 119 -14.77 25.57 -31.24
CA ALA A 119 -15.92 24.85 -31.78
C ALA A 119 -15.78 23.32 -31.68
N ALA A 120 -14.58 22.80 -31.82
CA ALA A 120 -14.32 21.36 -31.61
C ALA A 120 -14.50 20.94 -30.15
N GLY A 121 -14.01 21.75 -29.19
CA GLY A 121 -14.23 21.51 -27.79
C GLY A 121 -15.73 21.46 -27.41
N GLU A 122 -16.50 22.46 -27.92
CA GLU A 122 -17.97 22.49 -27.76
C GLU A 122 -18.65 21.28 -28.40
N ALA A 123 -18.26 20.94 -29.66
CA ALA A 123 -18.82 19.79 -30.37
C ALA A 123 -18.57 18.47 -29.64
N GLY A 124 -17.40 18.32 -29.03
CA GLY A 124 -17.09 17.18 -28.22
C GLY A 124 -18.03 17.04 -27.01
N VAL A 125 -18.32 18.13 -26.29
CA VAL A 125 -19.26 18.12 -25.16
C VAL A 125 -20.70 17.82 -25.63
N GLU A 126 -21.14 18.41 -26.75
CA GLU A 126 -22.45 18.11 -27.35
C GLU A 126 -22.55 16.66 -27.81
N MET A 127 -21.47 16.11 -28.41
CA MET A 127 -21.39 14.68 -28.72
C MET A 127 -21.56 13.78 -27.50
N MET A 128 -20.90 14.12 -26.38
CA MET A 128 -21.08 13.36 -25.12
C MET A 128 -22.53 13.42 -24.64
N ALA A 129 -23.20 14.56 -24.74
CA ALA A 129 -24.60 14.71 -24.37
C ALA A 129 -25.52 13.84 -25.24
N VAL A 130 -25.24 13.74 -26.56
CA VAL A 130 -25.98 12.86 -27.47
C VAL A 130 -25.74 11.39 -27.15
N LEU A 131 -24.48 10.99 -26.93
CA LEU A 131 -24.13 9.63 -26.54
C LEU A 131 -24.81 9.21 -25.22
N TYR A 132 -24.92 10.13 -24.25
CA TYR A 132 -25.63 9.89 -23.00
C TYR A 132 -27.12 9.63 -23.23
N ARG A 133 -27.76 10.45 -24.06
CA ARG A 133 -29.18 10.27 -24.42
C ARG A 133 -29.46 8.95 -25.17
N LEU A 134 -28.49 8.49 -25.96
CA LEU A 134 -28.53 7.20 -26.65
C LEU A 134 -28.10 6.01 -25.76
N GLU A 135 -27.83 6.25 -24.48
CA GLU A 135 -27.38 5.24 -23.52
C GLU A 135 -26.04 4.57 -23.90
N ARG A 136 -25.23 5.23 -24.76
CA ARG A 136 -23.93 4.71 -25.22
C ARG A 136 -22.82 5.04 -24.22
N TYR A 137 -23.00 4.69 -22.96
CA TYR A 137 -22.13 5.08 -21.82
C TYR A 137 -20.69 4.63 -21.96
N GLN A 138 -20.44 3.45 -22.54
CA GLN A 138 -19.07 2.96 -22.76
C GLN A 138 -18.31 3.83 -23.75
N GLU A 139 -18.99 4.41 -24.74
CA GLU A 139 -18.33 5.32 -25.68
C GLU A 139 -17.96 6.64 -25.01
N ILE A 140 -18.79 7.14 -24.09
CA ILE A 140 -18.46 8.31 -23.28
C ILE A 140 -17.17 8.04 -22.48
N ARG A 141 -17.09 6.91 -21.78
CA ARG A 141 -15.91 6.51 -21.02
C ARG A 141 -14.64 6.45 -21.88
N ASN A 142 -14.73 5.89 -23.08
CA ASN A 142 -13.58 5.73 -23.97
C ASN A 142 -13.10 7.03 -24.59
N ARG A 143 -14.02 7.96 -24.90
CA ARG A 143 -13.70 9.23 -25.60
C ARG A 143 -13.33 10.37 -24.65
N TYR A 144 -13.77 10.31 -23.39
CA TYR A 144 -13.59 11.37 -22.41
C TYR A 144 -12.12 11.83 -22.26
N PRO A 145 -11.08 10.94 -22.16
CA PRO A 145 -9.72 11.40 -21.86
C PRO A 145 -9.14 12.33 -22.95
N GLU A 146 -9.44 12.05 -24.20
CA GLU A 146 -8.97 12.89 -25.32
C GLU A 146 -9.68 14.26 -25.36
N LEU A 147 -10.97 14.27 -24.98
CA LEU A 147 -11.77 15.48 -24.99
C LEU A 147 -11.45 16.40 -23.81
N ALA A 148 -11.22 15.83 -22.62
CA ALA A 148 -10.93 16.61 -21.42
C ALA A 148 -9.70 17.51 -21.57
N ALA A 149 -8.70 17.07 -22.34
CA ALA A 149 -7.49 17.84 -22.60
C ALA A 149 -7.75 19.06 -23.52
N LYS A 150 -8.85 19.08 -24.28
CA LYS A 150 -9.16 20.12 -25.30
C LYS A 150 -10.19 21.15 -24.80
N VAL A 151 -10.98 20.80 -23.79
CA VAL A 151 -12.01 21.69 -23.25
C VAL A 151 -11.41 22.58 -22.18
N THR A 152 -11.36 23.88 -22.42
CA THR A 152 -10.79 24.87 -21.48
C THR A 152 -11.84 25.77 -20.82
N ASP A 153 -13.01 25.90 -21.44
CA ASP A 153 -14.10 26.71 -20.89
C ASP A 153 -14.69 26.06 -19.64
N PRO A 154 -14.76 26.75 -18.47
CA PRO A 154 -15.24 26.17 -17.23
C PRO A 154 -16.69 25.66 -17.30
N ARG A 155 -17.54 26.28 -18.12
CA ARG A 155 -18.94 25.86 -18.27
C ARG A 155 -19.05 24.57 -19.08
N GLN A 156 -18.24 24.45 -20.11
CA GLN A 156 -18.16 23.21 -20.90
C GLN A 156 -17.51 22.08 -20.09
N LEU A 157 -16.49 22.36 -19.30
CA LEU A 157 -15.91 21.37 -18.35
C LEU A 157 -16.96 20.89 -17.35
N TYR A 158 -17.74 21.78 -16.77
CA TYR A 158 -18.84 21.40 -15.88
C TYR A 158 -19.81 20.43 -16.56
N ARG A 159 -20.26 20.76 -17.79
CA ARG A 159 -21.14 19.89 -18.57
C ARG A 159 -20.50 18.54 -18.86
N LEU A 160 -19.25 18.56 -19.28
CA LEU A 160 -18.49 17.35 -19.59
C LEU A 160 -18.40 16.44 -18.35
N TYR A 161 -17.93 16.97 -17.24
CA TYR A 161 -17.77 16.18 -16.02
C TYR A 161 -19.10 15.61 -15.52
N THR A 162 -20.17 16.38 -15.57
CA THR A 162 -21.50 15.89 -15.15
C THR A 162 -22.03 14.79 -16.07
N ILE A 163 -21.85 14.89 -17.40
CA ILE A 163 -22.25 13.84 -18.33
C ILE A 163 -21.45 12.56 -18.10
N VAL A 164 -20.12 12.69 -17.92
CA VAL A 164 -19.25 11.54 -17.66
C VAL A 164 -19.62 10.89 -16.33
N ALA A 165 -19.83 11.68 -15.28
CA ALA A 165 -20.21 11.17 -13.96
C ALA A 165 -21.55 10.41 -14.00
N ASP A 166 -22.54 10.96 -14.69
CA ASP A 166 -23.87 10.32 -14.83
C ASP A 166 -23.77 9.04 -15.67
N ALA A 167 -22.93 9.01 -16.72
CA ALA A 167 -22.67 7.82 -17.52
C ALA A 167 -21.96 6.73 -16.70
N GLN A 168 -21.00 7.11 -15.85
CA GLN A 168 -20.34 6.15 -14.93
C GLN A 168 -21.30 5.60 -13.89
N ALA A 169 -22.22 6.42 -13.37
CA ALA A 169 -23.29 5.95 -12.47
C ALA A 169 -24.20 4.92 -13.16
N ALA A 170 -24.59 5.17 -14.43
CA ALA A 170 -25.38 4.24 -15.23
C ALA A 170 -24.63 2.90 -15.48
N LEU A 171 -23.30 2.92 -15.55
CA LEU A 171 -22.44 1.75 -15.62
C LEU A 171 -22.15 1.12 -14.25
N GLN A 172 -22.70 1.65 -13.16
CA GLN A 172 -22.43 1.25 -11.78
C GLN A 172 -20.97 1.41 -11.35
N SER A 173 -20.21 2.26 -12.03
CA SER A 173 -18.85 2.64 -11.68
C SER A 173 -18.90 3.82 -10.70
N TRP A 174 -19.25 3.53 -9.44
CA TRP A 174 -19.59 4.55 -8.45
C TRP A 174 -18.41 5.42 -8.03
N SER A 175 -17.22 4.85 -8.00
CA SER A 175 -15.97 5.56 -7.67
C SER A 175 -15.67 6.64 -8.71
N GLU A 176 -15.70 6.30 -10.00
CA GLU A 176 -15.51 7.26 -11.08
C GLU A 176 -16.66 8.27 -11.16
N SER A 177 -17.90 7.84 -10.92
CA SER A 177 -19.04 8.75 -10.85
C SER A 177 -18.84 9.81 -9.79
N PHE A 178 -18.47 9.41 -8.57
CA PHE A 178 -18.17 10.34 -7.50
C PHE A 178 -17.04 11.30 -7.88
N PHE A 179 -15.94 10.78 -8.40
CA PHE A 179 -14.76 11.56 -8.78
C PHE A 179 -15.10 12.67 -9.79
N PHE A 180 -15.85 12.34 -10.84
CA PHE A 180 -16.23 13.35 -11.84
C PHE A 180 -17.25 14.36 -11.32
N HIS A 181 -18.19 13.97 -10.46
CA HIS A 181 -19.04 14.93 -9.77
C HIS A 181 -18.25 15.87 -8.84
N ALA A 182 -17.21 15.35 -8.16
CA ALA A 182 -16.31 16.16 -7.34
C ALA A 182 -15.51 17.17 -8.16
N LEU A 183 -15.08 16.81 -9.39
CA LEU A 183 -14.44 17.75 -10.34
C LEU A 183 -15.43 18.80 -10.87
N ALA A 184 -16.69 18.44 -11.07
CA ALA A 184 -17.74 19.38 -11.50
C ALA A 184 -18.13 20.39 -10.41
N TYR A 185 -18.03 20.01 -9.13
CA TYR A 185 -18.57 20.77 -8.01
C TYR A 185 -18.04 22.20 -7.87
N PRO A 186 -16.71 22.49 -7.98
CA PRO A 186 -16.20 23.85 -7.95
C PRO A 186 -16.67 24.71 -9.15
N LEU A 187 -17.00 24.09 -10.29
CA LEU A 187 -17.44 24.76 -11.50
C LEU A 187 -18.94 25.04 -11.53
N ALA A 188 -19.69 24.43 -10.61
CA ALA A 188 -21.15 24.53 -10.51
C ALA A 188 -21.61 25.88 -9.99
N SER A 189 -22.69 26.39 -10.57
CA SER A 189 -23.42 27.55 -10.03
C SER A 189 -24.11 27.21 -8.70
N ALA A 190 -24.49 28.20 -7.94
CA ALA A 190 -25.18 28.03 -6.68
C ALA A 190 -26.49 27.21 -6.80
N SER A 191 -27.19 27.30 -7.92
CA SER A 191 -28.42 26.56 -8.19
C SER A 191 -28.19 25.10 -8.58
N GLU A 192 -27.01 24.74 -9.08
CA GLU A 192 -26.65 23.37 -9.52
C GLU A 192 -26.02 22.53 -8.40
N ARG A 193 -25.37 23.20 -7.43
CA ARG A 193 -24.69 22.52 -6.31
C ARG A 193 -25.57 21.55 -5.51
N PRO A 194 -26.84 21.84 -5.19
CA PRO A 194 -27.67 20.88 -4.46
C PRO A 194 -27.81 19.54 -5.18
N ALA A 195 -28.12 19.55 -6.48
CA ALA A 195 -28.26 18.33 -7.28
C ALA A 195 -26.95 17.52 -7.34
N LEU A 196 -25.80 18.20 -7.46
CA LEU A 196 -24.49 17.52 -7.41
C LEU A 196 -24.20 16.90 -6.05
N ARG A 197 -24.59 17.56 -4.96
CA ARG A 197 -24.46 17.01 -3.60
C ARG A 197 -25.21 15.69 -3.45
N ASP A 198 -26.47 15.69 -3.90
CA ASP A 198 -27.30 14.49 -3.85
C ASP A 198 -26.71 13.34 -4.66
N LYS A 199 -26.18 13.65 -5.86
CA LYS A 199 -25.49 12.66 -6.71
C LYS A 199 -24.21 12.13 -6.06
N MET A 200 -23.40 13.01 -5.47
CA MET A 200 -22.18 12.59 -4.74
C MET A 200 -22.52 11.74 -3.51
N ALA A 201 -23.51 12.15 -2.72
CA ALA A 201 -23.94 11.37 -1.56
C ALA A 201 -24.46 9.98 -1.98
N ASN A 202 -25.23 9.93 -3.06
CA ASN A 202 -25.71 8.66 -3.61
C ASN A 202 -24.54 7.78 -4.10
N ALA A 203 -23.60 8.32 -4.89
CA ALA A 203 -22.46 7.55 -5.36
C ALA A 203 -21.60 7.05 -4.18
N ALA A 204 -21.34 7.90 -3.19
CA ALA A 204 -20.57 7.53 -2.00
C ALA A 204 -21.20 6.36 -1.22
N SER A 205 -22.54 6.27 -1.17
CA SER A 205 -23.23 5.21 -0.43
C SER A 205 -23.02 3.78 -0.97
N PHE A 206 -22.48 3.65 -2.19
CA PHE A 206 -22.15 2.36 -2.80
C PHE A 206 -20.67 2.00 -2.69
N LEU A 207 -19.83 2.90 -2.15
CA LEU A 207 -18.38 2.69 -2.09
C LEU A 207 -17.98 1.87 -0.87
N GLN A 208 -17.01 0.97 -1.09
CA GLN A 208 -16.32 0.27 -0.02
C GLN A 208 -15.21 1.15 0.55
N ASP A 209 -14.70 0.80 1.73
CA ASP A 209 -13.72 1.61 2.44
C ASP A 209 -12.44 1.85 1.63
N GLU A 210 -11.93 0.82 0.95
CA GLU A 210 -10.72 0.92 0.12
C GLU A 210 -10.90 1.89 -1.06
N GLU A 211 -12.10 1.92 -1.66
CA GLU A 211 -12.43 2.84 -2.75
C GLU A 211 -12.52 4.28 -2.24
N ILE A 212 -13.10 4.47 -1.04
CA ILE A 212 -13.19 5.76 -0.37
C ILE A 212 -11.80 6.30 -0.04
N GLU A 213 -10.92 5.48 0.53
CA GLU A 213 -9.55 5.86 0.87
C GLU A 213 -8.74 6.25 -0.36
N LEU A 214 -8.86 5.49 -1.45
CA LEU A 214 -8.23 5.82 -2.73
C LEU A 214 -8.70 7.17 -3.28
N LEU A 215 -9.99 7.44 -3.24
CA LEU A 215 -10.57 8.72 -3.68
C LEU A 215 -10.13 9.88 -2.78
N LEU A 216 -10.10 9.68 -1.46
CA LEU A 216 -9.61 10.68 -0.51
C LEU A 216 -8.18 11.10 -0.80
N GLY A 217 -7.31 10.15 -1.22
CA GLY A 217 -5.97 10.45 -1.68
C GLY A 217 -5.90 11.37 -2.91
N GLN A 218 -6.92 11.33 -3.78
CA GLN A 218 -6.98 12.11 -5.02
C GLN A 218 -7.63 13.49 -4.84
N ILE A 219 -8.61 13.62 -3.93
CA ILE A 219 -9.42 14.83 -3.77
C ILE A 219 -9.34 15.45 -2.37
N THR A 220 -8.25 15.23 -1.66
CA THR A 220 -8.04 15.61 -0.25
C THR A 220 -8.46 17.06 0.07
N GLU A 221 -8.16 18.01 -0.80
CA GLU A 221 -8.44 19.44 -0.60
C GLU A 221 -9.84 19.87 -1.11
N SER A 222 -10.60 18.96 -1.70
CA SER A 222 -11.92 19.27 -2.24
C SER A 222 -12.99 19.29 -1.13
N PRO A 223 -13.94 20.24 -1.15
CA PRO A 223 -15.13 20.18 -0.28
C PRO A 223 -15.95 18.90 -0.47
N ALA A 224 -15.85 18.24 -1.61
CA ALA A 224 -16.48 16.95 -1.90
C ALA A 224 -15.93 15.82 -1.02
N ALA A 225 -14.70 15.90 -0.52
CA ALA A 225 -14.11 14.91 0.37
C ALA A 225 -14.94 14.71 1.65
N GLY A 226 -15.69 15.72 2.08
CA GLY A 226 -16.61 15.62 3.23
C GLY A 226 -17.65 14.51 3.10
N TYR A 227 -18.17 14.26 1.89
CA TYR A 227 -19.11 13.16 1.65
C TYR A 227 -18.47 11.79 1.84
N LEU A 228 -17.20 11.65 1.43
CA LEU A 228 -16.44 10.41 1.59
C LEU A 228 -16.09 10.15 3.06
N PHE A 229 -15.63 11.17 3.79
CA PHE A 229 -15.40 11.04 5.24
C PHE A 229 -16.65 10.64 6.00
N PHE A 230 -17.78 11.26 5.66
CA PHE A 230 -19.05 10.94 6.28
C PHE A 230 -19.50 9.51 5.93
N GLN A 231 -19.37 9.08 4.67
CA GLN A 231 -19.73 7.73 4.25
C GLN A 231 -18.82 6.67 4.91
N LEU A 232 -17.51 6.92 4.98
CA LEU A 232 -16.59 6.02 5.67
C LEU A 232 -16.98 5.84 7.14
N ALA A 233 -17.41 6.93 7.80
CA ALA A 233 -17.91 6.85 9.17
C ALA A 233 -19.18 6.00 9.27
N LEU A 234 -20.11 6.10 8.30
CA LEU A 234 -21.31 5.27 8.25
C LEU A 234 -20.98 3.79 8.02
N ASN A 235 -20.03 3.49 7.13
CA ASN A 235 -19.56 2.13 6.90
C ASN A 235 -19.00 1.54 8.20
N LYS A 236 -18.11 2.26 8.88
CA LYS A 236 -17.54 1.84 10.17
C LYS A 236 -18.60 1.64 11.26
N ALA A 237 -19.61 2.49 11.31
CA ALA A 237 -20.73 2.30 12.23
C ALA A 237 -21.55 1.05 11.90
N GLY A 238 -21.77 0.76 10.61
CA GLY A 238 -22.44 -0.44 10.11
C GLY A 238 -21.70 -1.74 10.45
N GLU A 239 -20.37 -1.71 10.45
CA GLU A 239 -19.49 -2.81 10.87
C GLU A 239 -19.41 -3.00 12.40
N GLY A 240 -20.03 -2.11 13.18
CA GLY A 240 -19.88 -2.08 14.65
C GLY A 240 -18.58 -1.45 15.13
N ALA A 241 -17.83 -0.80 14.25
CA ALA A 241 -16.59 -0.07 14.52
C ALA A 241 -16.88 1.32 15.07
N TYR A 242 -17.62 1.40 16.16
CA TYR A 242 -18.18 2.66 16.65
C TYR A 242 -17.12 3.69 17.04
N ASP A 243 -15.97 3.24 17.53
CA ASP A 243 -14.84 4.08 17.91
C ASP A 243 -14.25 4.79 16.69
N ASP A 244 -14.03 4.03 15.60
CA ASP A 244 -13.57 4.56 14.31
C ASP A 244 -14.61 5.48 13.68
N ALA A 245 -15.89 5.08 13.72
CA ALA A 245 -16.99 5.89 13.20
C ALA A 245 -17.05 7.26 13.89
N VAL A 246 -17.00 7.29 15.22
CA VAL A 246 -17.06 8.55 16.00
C VAL A 246 -15.80 9.39 15.73
N TRP A 247 -14.61 8.77 15.66
CA TRP A 247 -13.39 9.48 15.31
C TRP A 247 -13.49 10.16 13.94
N LEU A 248 -13.97 9.43 12.94
CA LEU A 248 -14.17 9.98 11.59
C LEU A 248 -15.21 11.10 11.58
N LEU A 249 -16.33 10.96 12.29
CA LEU A 249 -17.38 11.99 12.37
C LEU A 249 -16.86 13.29 12.99
N ILE A 250 -16.03 13.20 14.00
CA ILE A 250 -15.45 14.38 14.63
C ILE A 250 -14.41 15.04 13.71
N ARG A 251 -13.53 14.25 13.09
CA ARG A 251 -12.61 14.77 12.07
C ARG A 251 -13.34 15.39 10.87
N PHE A 252 -14.46 14.81 10.49
CA PHE A 252 -15.35 15.40 9.49
C PHE A 252 -15.86 16.77 9.93
N GLN A 253 -16.35 16.91 11.16
CA GLN A 253 -16.86 18.19 11.69
C GLN A 253 -15.75 19.25 11.77
N GLU A 254 -14.58 18.89 12.27
CA GLU A 254 -13.41 19.79 12.35
C GLU A 254 -12.96 20.32 10.99
N ARG A 255 -12.93 19.44 9.98
CA ARG A 255 -12.39 19.77 8.66
C ARG A 255 -13.42 20.38 7.73
N PHE A 256 -14.68 19.94 7.79
CA PHE A 256 -15.73 20.31 6.86
C PHE A 256 -16.91 21.05 7.54
N GLY A 257 -16.70 21.73 8.66
CA GLY A 257 -17.72 22.36 9.52
C GLY A 257 -19.07 22.74 8.92
N PRO A 258 -19.16 23.55 7.86
CA PRO A 258 -20.46 23.94 7.26
C PRO A 258 -20.99 22.93 6.23
N HIS A 259 -20.72 21.64 6.38
CA HIS A 259 -21.20 20.60 5.47
C HIS A 259 -22.67 20.24 5.70
N PRO A 260 -23.46 19.87 4.65
CA PRO A 260 -24.87 19.49 4.80
C PRO A 260 -25.11 18.34 5.78
N ASN A 261 -24.16 17.41 5.91
CA ASN A 261 -24.26 16.27 6.83
C ASN A 261 -23.78 16.58 8.26
N ALA A 262 -23.34 17.81 8.56
CA ALA A 262 -22.83 18.14 9.89
C ALA A 262 -23.84 17.93 11.03
N PRO A 263 -25.14 18.30 10.88
CA PRO A 263 -26.12 18.01 11.93
C PRO A 263 -26.33 16.51 12.17
N LEU A 264 -26.34 15.73 11.11
CA LEU A 264 -26.47 14.26 11.23
C LEU A 264 -25.22 13.62 11.85
N ALA A 265 -24.04 14.16 11.54
CA ALA A 265 -22.80 13.71 12.16
C ALA A 265 -22.79 13.96 13.68
N GLU A 266 -23.29 15.13 14.13
CA GLU A 266 -23.42 15.45 15.55
C GLU A 266 -24.39 14.50 16.25
N GLU A 267 -25.56 14.25 15.68
CA GLU A 267 -26.53 13.28 16.20
C GLU A 267 -25.97 11.87 16.30
N LEU A 268 -25.22 11.42 15.28
CA LEU A 268 -24.60 10.09 15.27
C LEU A 268 -23.52 9.96 16.35
N VAL A 269 -22.71 10.99 16.58
CA VAL A 269 -21.72 11.00 17.67
C VAL A 269 -22.41 10.82 19.02
N GLU A 270 -23.52 11.53 19.29
CA GLU A 270 -24.28 11.37 20.54
C GLU A 270 -24.87 9.96 20.68
N GLN A 271 -25.46 9.42 19.60
CA GLN A 271 -26.03 8.06 19.62
C GLN A 271 -25.00 6.94 19.85
N LEU A 272 -23.75 7.15 19.41
CA LEU A 272 -22.68 6.16 19.53
C LEU A 272 -21.87 6.32 20.83
N ALA A 273 -21.98 7.44 21.54
CA ALA A 273 -21.18 7.76 22.71
C ALA A 273 -21.17 6.66 23.78
N ASP A 274 -22.32 6.05 24.08
CA ASP A 274 -22.41 4.99 25.10
C ASP A 274 -21.73 3.69 24.66
N LYS A 275 -21.58 3.45 23.36
CA LYS A 275 -21.00 2.24 22.79
C LYS A 275 -19.46 2.26 22.81
N ILE A 276 -18.85 3.44 22.90
CA ILE A 276 -17.41 3.66 22.85
C ILE A 276 -16.78 3.97 24.21
N ALA A 277 -17.56 3.88 25.30
CA ALA A 277 -17.08 4.21 26.64
C ALA A 277 -15.91 3.32 27.07
N PHE A 278 -14.75 3.93 27.34
CA PHE A 278 -13.57 3.27 27.90
C PHE A 278 -12.85 4.20 28.89
N ASP A 279 -11.96 3.64 29.70
CA ASP A 279 -11.14 4.44 30.63
C ASP A 279 -9.83 4.85 29.94
N ARG A 280 -9.80 6.07 29.41
CA ARG A 280 -8.71 6.63 28.64
C ARG A 280 -7.33 6.46 29.29
N TYR A 281 -7.26 6.53 30.61
CA TYR A 281 -6.00 6.52 31.34
C TYR A 281 -5.67 5.16 31.96
N THR A 282 -6.45 4.12 31.67
CA THR A 282 -6.16 2.77 32.12
C THR A 282 -5.56 1.95 31.00
N LEU A 283 -4.32 1.52 31.17
CA LEU A 283 -3.59 0.66 30.24
C LEU A 283 -3.47 -0.76 30.77
N GLY A 284 -3.63 -1.75 29.90
CA GLY A 284 -3.38 -3.15 30.19
C GLY A 284 -1.90 -3.50 30.03
N CYS A 285 -1.38 -4.34 30.92
CA CYS A 285 -0.10 -5.02 30.73
C CYS A 285 -0.38 -6.52 30.67
N LEU A 286 -0.15 -7.12 29.50
CA LEU A 286 -0.41 -8.53 29.24
C LEU A 286 0.93 -9.26 29.14
N LEU A 287 1.32 -10.00 30.17
CA LEU A 287 2.67 -10.54 30.30
C LEU A 287 2.65 -12.00 30.82
N PRO A 288 3.58 -12.85 30.37
CA PRO A 288 3.75 -14.20 30.96
C PRO A 288 4.46 -14.08 32.32
N LEU A 289 3.70 -13.92 33.37
CA LEU A 289 4.26 -13.84 34.76
C LEU A 289 4.39 -15.20 35.42
N SER A 290 3.80 -16.24 34.85
CA SER A 290 3.97 -17.64 35.18
C SER A 290 4.23 -18.51 33.93
N GLY A 291 4.58 -19.80 34.14
CA GLY A 291 4.91 -20.72 33.06
C GLY A 291 6.33 -20.55 32.50
N ALA A 292 6.58 -21.11 31.33
CA ALA A 292 7.92 -21.22 30.74
C ALA A 292 8.59 -19.87 30.45
N TYR A 293 7.80 -18.84 30.12
CA TYR A 293 8.30 -17.51 29.77
C TYR A 293 8.25 -16.50 30.93
N ALA A 294 7.95 -16.93 32.16
CA ALA A 294 7.87 -16.06 33.32
C ALA A 294 9.10 -15.17 33.56
N PRO A 295 10.35 -15.64 33.37
CA PRO A 295 11.52 -14.78 33.54
C PRO A 295 11.53 -13.59 32.56
N PHE A 296 11.00 -13.75 31.35
CA PHE A 296 10.90 -12.66 30.32
C PHE A 296 9.76 -11.70 30.69
N GLY A 297 8.62 -12.23 31.15
CA GLY A 297 7.48 -11.41 31.56
C GLY A 297 7.82 -10.52 32.76
N THR A 298 8.52 -11.06 33.76
CA THR A 298 8.97 -10.29 34.93
C THR A 298 9.94 -9.18 34.53
N ARG A 299 10.89 -9.46 33.61
CA ARG A 299 11.83 -8.46 33.10
C ARG A 299 11.11 -7.36 32.31
N ALA A 300 10.12 -7.73 31.51
CA ALA A 300 9.32 -6.74 30.80
C ALA A 300 8.51 -5.85 31.74
N LEU A 301 7.96 -6.45 32.83
CA LEU A 301 7.25 -5.70 33.85
C LEU A 301 8.16 -4.69 34.57
N ASP A 302 9.42 -5.04 34.86
CA ASP A 302 10.41 -4.11 35.41
C ASP A 302 10.61 -2.89 34.47
N GLY A 303 10.71 -3.12 33.16
CA GLY A 303 10.83 -2.05 32.16
C GLY A 303 9.59 -1.15 32.12
N ILE A 304 8.39 -1.73 32.11
CA ILE A 304 7.12 -0.98 32.12
C ILE A 304 6.97 -0.16 33.40
N GLN A 305 7.29 -0.75 34.55
CA GLN A 305 7.24 -0.06 35.85
C GLN A 305 8.24 1.10 35.91
N MET A 306 9.43 0.93 35.35
CA MET A 306 10.42 2.00 35.23
C MET A 306 9.89 3.16 34.41
N ALA A 307 9.29 2.88 33.24
CA ALA A 307 8.69 3.92 32.40
C ALA A 307 7.53 4.64 33.11
N PHE A 308 6.72 3.91 33.86
CA PHE A 308 5.63 4.48 34.65
C PHE A 308 6.16 5.39 35.78
N HIS A 309 7.22 4.97 36.44
CA HIS A 309 7.89 5.78 37.47
C HIS A 309 8.47 7.07 36.89
N ASP A 310 9.12 6.99 35.73
CA ASP A 310 9.65 8.16 35.03
C ASP A 310 8.54 9.14 34.64
N LEU A 311 7.41 8.63 34.15
CA LEU A 311 6.25 9.46 33.81
C LEU A 311 5.73 10.22 35.02
N GLN A 312 5.60 9.55 36.17
CA GLN A 312 5.15 10.18 37.41
C GLN A 312 6.16 11.21 37.98
N ALA A 313 7.45 11.00 37.75
CA ALA A 313 8.49 11.94 38.17
C ALA A 313 8.46 13.24 37.35
N ILE A 314 8.11 13.16 36.05
CA ILE A 314 8.00 14.34 35.17
C ILE A 314 6.74 15.13 35.50
N GLN A 315 5.62 14.46 35.75
CA GLN A 315 4.33 15.09 36.05
C GLN A 315 3.59 14.31 37.13
N ALA A 316 3.76 14.77 38.37
CA ALA A 316 3.08 14.18 39.52
C ALA A 316 1.54 14.32 39.41
N GLY A 317 0.83 13.23 39.69
CA GLY A 317 -0.63 13.22 39.71
C GLY A 317 -1.30 12.92 38.37
N LEU A 318 -0.56 12.46 37.35
CA LEU A 318 -1.16 11.95 36.13
C LEU A 318 -2.13 10.78 36.45
N PRO A 319 -3.31 10.75 35.81
CA PRO A 319 -4.34 9.77 36.10
C PRO A 319 -4.07 8.36 35.53
N VAL A 320 -2.90 8.13 34.93
CA VAL A 320 -2.57 6.85 34.26
C VAL A 320 -2.53 5.70 35.27
N ARG A 321 -3.19 4.60 34.94
CA ARG A 321 -3.25 3.37 35.73
C ARG A 321 -2.84 2.18 34.87
N LEU A 322 -2.20 1.19 35.52
CA LEU A 322 -1.80 -0.07 34.88
C LEU A 322 -2.61 -1.22 35.47
N VAL A 323 -3.20 -2.04 34.58
CA VAL A 323 -3.89 -3.28 34.92
C VAL A 323 -3.08 -4.45 34.37
N VAL A 324 -2.41 -5.17 35.25
CA VAL A 324 -1.55 -6.31 34.89
C VAL A 324 -2.36 -7.59 34.84
N ARG A 325 -2.16 -8.39 33.79
CA ARG A 325 -2.73 -9.73 33.61
C ARG A 325 -1.64 -10.71 33.20
N ASP A 326 -1.68 -11.88 33.81
CA ASP A 326 -0.78 -13.00 33.49
C ASP A 326 -1.34 -13.80 32.31
N THR A 327 -0.50 -14.11 31.35
CA THR A 327 -0.83 -15.01 30.21
C THR A 327 -0.46 -16.46 30.48
N ALA A 328 0.12 -16.76 31.65
CA ALA A 328 0.60 -18.08 32.08
C ALA A 328 1.47 -18.80 31.01
N SER A 329 2.02 -18.08 30.04
CA SER A 329 2.73 -18.63 28.89
C SER A 329 1.87 -19.53 27.98
N ASP A 330 0.54 -19.39 28.05
CA ASP A 330 -0.45 -20.23 27.39
C ASP A 330 -1.32 -19.39 26.42
N PRO A 331 -1.61 -19.85 25.19
CA PRO A 331 -2.43 -19.10 24.22
C PRO A 331 -3.88 -18.88 24.67
N GLN A 332 -4.50 -19.85 25.37
CA GLN A 332 -5.89 -19.73 25.81
C GLN A 332 -6.00 -18.73 26.97
N GLU A 333 -5.06 -18.80 27.89
CA GLU A 333 -4.97 -17.85 29.03
C GLU A 333 -4.66 -16.44 28.54
N ALA A 334 -3.82 -16.30 27.48
CA ALA A 334 -3.54 -15.00 26.86
C ALA A 334 -4.80 -14.37 26.23
N ALA A 335 -5.62 -15.17 25.53
CA ALA A 335 -6.89 -14.72 24.99
C ALA A 335 -7.90 -14.35 26.08
N ALA A 336 -8.02 -15.17 27.13
CA ALA A 336 -8.90 -14.91 28.28
C ALA A 336 -8.48 -13.64 29.04
N ALA A 337 -7.17 -13.47 29.26
CA ALA A 337 -6.62 -12.29 29.94
C ALA A 337 -6.82 -11.01 29.09
N MET A 338 -6.71 -11.11 27.76
CA MET A 338 -7.02 -9.98 26.85
C MET A 338 -8.50 -9.63 26.90
N THR A 339 -9.40 -10.62 26.92
CA THR A 339 -10.84 -10.42 27.08
C THR A 339 -11.15 -9.70 28.41
N ALA A 340 -10.53 -10.12 29.51
CA ALA A 340 -10.69 -9.45 30.81
C ALA A 340 -10.16 -7.99 30.81
N LEU A 341 -9.14 -7.68 30.02
CA LEU A 341 -8.68 -6.30 29.82
C LEU A 341 -9.70 -5.48 28.97
N ALA A 342 -10.33 -6.11 27.99
CA ALA A 342 -11.40 -5.48 27.20
C ALA A 342 -12.61 -5.14 28.10
N GLU A 343 -13.04 -6.06 28.96
CA GLU A 343 -14.10 -5.85 29.96
C GLU A 343 -13.75 -4.75 30.98
N ALA A 344 -12.45 -4.66 31.35
CA ALA A 344 -11.93 -3.56 32.17
C ALA A 344 -11.83 -2.23 31.42
N ARG A 345 -12.26 -2.17 30.14
CA ARG A 345 -12.34 -0.98 29.30
C ARG A 345 -11.00 -0.23 29.18
N VAL A 346 -9.88 -0.96 29.08
CA VAL A 346 -8.55 -0.35 28.93
C VAL A 346 -8.42 0.44 27.61
N ALA A 347 -7.60 1.48 27.63
CA ALA A 347 -7.33 2.33 26.47
C ALA A 347 -6.44 1.64 25.44
N GLY A 348 -5.48 0.84 25.90
CA GLY A 348 -4.55 0.09 25.08
C GLY A 348 -3.83 -0.96 25.93
N VAL A 349 -3.06 -1.84 25.29
CA VAL A 349 -2.38 -2.96 25.95
C VAL A 349 -0.91 -3.01 25.54
N ILE A 350 -0.02 -3.27 26.50
CA ILE A 350 1.41 -3.50 26.32
C ILE A 350 1.69 -4.98 26.54
N GLY A 351 2.36 -5.63 25.62
CA GLY A 351 2.55 -7.08 25.58
C GLY A 351 1.55 -7.76 24.63
N PRO A 352 1.53 -9.11 24.57
CA PRO A 352 2.41 -10.03 25.29
C PRO A 352 3.76 -10.27 24.59
N ILE A 353 4.62 -11.06 25.25
CA ILE A 353 5.88 -11.58 24.70
C ILE A 353 5.64 -12.92 24.01
N ALA A 354 5.01 -13.85 24.72
CA ALA A 354 4.61 -15.16 24.24
C ALA A 354 3.10 -15.20 24.01
N SER A 355 2.63 -16.13 23.14
CA SER A 355 1.20 -16.28 22.82
C SER A 355 0.56 -15.01 22.25
N ALA A 356 1.36 -14.25 21.47
CA ALA A 356 0.97 -12.93 21.00
C ALA A 356 -0.16 -12.96 19.94
N GLU A 357 -0.28 -14.03 19.16
CA GLU A 357 -1.27 -14.14 18.07
C GLU A 357 -2.70 -14.14 18.61
N THR A 358 -3.01 -15.05 19.54
CA THR A 358 -4.37 -15.15 20.11
C THR A 358 -4.79 -13.89 20.85
N ALA A 359 -3.86 -13.25 21.58
CA ALA A 359 -4.13 -11.98 22.26
C ALA A 359 -4.35 -10.83 21.24
N ALA A 360 -3.57 -10.79 20.17
CA ALA A 360 -3.71 -9.79 19.11
C ALA A 360 -5.02 -9.93 18.35
N GLU A 361 -5.49 -11.15 18.07
CA GLU A 361 -6.80 -11.42 17.46
C GLU A 361 -7.94 -10.87 18.33
N VAL A 362 -7.92 -11.14 19.65
CA VAL A 362 -8.92 -10.61 20.58
C VAL A 362 -8.84 -9.08 20.67
N ALA A 363 -7.63 -8.51 20.71
CA ALA A 363 -7.42 -7.06 20.73
C ALA A 363 -7.97 -6.40 19.47
N GLN A 364 -7.70 -6.97 18.27
CA GLN A 364 -8.23 -6.49 16.99
C GLN A 364 -9.77 -6.55 16.96
N GLN A 365 -10.37 -7.67 17.38
CA GLN A 365 -11.82 -7.82 17.45
C GLN A 365 -12.46 -6.81 18.41
N SER A 366 -11.79 -6.53 19.53
CA SER A 366 -12.24 -5.56 20.55
C SER A 366 -11.85 -4.11 20.22
N ARG A 367 -11.14 -3.88 19.11
CA ARG A 367 -10.60 -2.58 18.69
C ARG A 367 -9.80 -1.88 19.78
N ILE A 368 -8.93 -2.63 20.44
CA ILE A 368 -8.03 -2.13 21.50
C ILE A 368 -6.61 -2.12 20.93
N PRO A 369 -5.96 -0.95 20.84
CA PRO A 369 -4.56 -0.90 20.42
C PRO A 369 -3.68 -1.78 21.33
N ILE A 370 -3.01 -2.76 20.73
CA ILE A 370 -2.10 -3.66 21.44
C ILE A 370 -0.69 -3.53 20.89
N MET A 371 0.28 -3.34 21.77
CA MET A 371 1.70 -3.24 21.42
C MET A 371 2.42 -4.51 21.83
N VAL A 372 2.51 -5.47 20.90
CA VAL A 372 3.12 -6.79 21.19
C VAL A 372 4.64 -6.69 21.29
N LEU A 373 5.21 -7.43 22.24
CA LEU A 373 6.64 -7.52 22.51
C LEU A 373 7.20 -8.86 21.99
N SER A 374 6.93 -9.17 20.72
CA SER A 374 7.24 -10.48 20.13
C SER A 374 7.97 -10.34 18.79
N GLN A 375 8.97 -11.20 18.58
CA GLN A 375 9.70 -11.28 17.30
C GLN A 375 8.91 -11.99 16.18
N ARG A 376 7.78 -12.63 16.49
CA ARG A 376 7.01 -13.42 15.53
C ARG A 376 6.56 -12.56 14.35
N GLU A 377 6.84 -13.01 13.13
CA GLU A 377 6.40 -12.35 11.90
C GLU A 377 4.88 -12.49 11.71
N GLY A 378 4.27 -11.61 10.91
CA GLY A 378 2.85 -11.66 10.57
C GLY A 378 1.87 -11.17 11.64
N LEU A 379 2.33 -10.77 12.85
CA LEU A 379 1.42 -10.30 13.90
C LEU A 379 0.71 -8.99 13.51
N THR A 380 1.38 -8.10 12.82
CA THR A 380 0.79 -6.83 12.35
C THR A 380 -0.19 -7.02 11.19
N ASP A 381 -0.17 -8.18 10.53
CA ASP A 381 -1.09 -8.52 9.44
C ASP A 381 -2.49 -8.94 9.97
N ILE A 382 -2.62 -9.17 11.28
CA ILE A 382 -3.89 -9.47 11.96
C ILE A 382 -4.85 -8.28 11.85
N GLY A 383 -4.33 -7.06 11.92
CA GLY A 383 -5.13 -5.84 11.71
C GLY A 383 -4.47 -4.58 12.26
N ASP A 384 -5.13 -3.46 12.02
CA ASP A 384 -4.64 -2.11 12.24
C ASP A 384 -4.62 -1.63 13.71
N TYR A 385 -5.15 -2.44 14.63
CA TYR A 385 -5.01 -2.24 16.07
C TYR A 385 -3.84 -3.01 16.69
N VAL A 386 -3.06 -3.77 15.88
CA VAL A 386 -1.93 -4.58 16.33
C VAL A 386 -0.60 -3.92 15.93
N PHE A 387 0.12 -3.45 16.91
CA PHE A 387 1.44 -2.82 16.78
C PHE A 387 2.51 -3.73 17.36
N ARG A 388 3.73 -3.67 16.80
CA ARG A 388 4.85 -4.47 17.30
C ARG A 388 6.01 -3.58 17.72
N TYR A 389 6.41 -3.69 18.98
CA TYR A 389 7.60 -3.03 19.51
C TYR A 389 8.67 -4.09 19.84
N PHE A 390 9.24 -4.69 18.80
CA PHE A 390 10.25 -5.75 18.96
C PHE A 390 11.04 -5.93 17.66
N ILE A 391 12.33 -6.30 17.76
CA ILE A 391 13.12 -6.66 16.58
C ILE A 391 12.72 -8.04 16.06
N THR A 392 12.51 -8.15 14.75
CA THR A 392 12.17 -9.42 14.08
C THR A 392 13.41 -10.12 13.53
N SER A 393 13.27 -11.41 13.21
CA SER A 393 14.30 -12.16 12.49
C SER A 393 14.67 -11.49 11.16
N ARG A 394 13.66 -10.96 10.43
CA ARG A 394 13.85 -10.22 9.17
C ARG A 394 14.62 -8.92 9.35
N MET A 395 14.30 -8.14 10.37
CA MET A 395 15.00 -6.89 10.68
C MET A 395 16.47 -7.16 10.99
N GLN A 396 16.75 -8.21 11.77
CA GLN A 396 18.11 -8.61 12.11
C GLN A 396 18.92 -9.04 10.87
N ALA A 397 18.34 -9.93 10.04
CA ALA A 397 18.97 -10.39 8.81
C ALA A 397 19.26 -9.25 7.84
N ASN A 398 18.30 -8.33 7.68
CA ASN A 398 18.45 -7.16 6.81
C ASN A 398 19.56 -6.23 7.31
N ALA A 399 19.56 -5.88 8.58
CA ALA A 399 20.54 -4.98 9.17
C ALA A 399 21.96 -5.54 9.05
N LEU A 400 22.10 -6.85 9.31
CA LEU A 400 23.39 -7.53 9.24
C LEU A 400 23.92 -7.60 7.81
N ALA A 401 23.10 -7.99 6.86
CA ALA A 401 23.45 -8.04 5.44
C ALA A 401 23.80 -6.65 4.88
N ALA A 402 22.98 -5.64 5.19
CA ALA A 402 23.24 -4.26 4.79
C ALA A 402 24.55 -3.73 5.36
N TYR A 403 24.83 -3.92 6.66
CA TYR A 403 26.05 -3.49 7.28
C TYR A 403 27.27 -4.19 6.64
N ALA A 404 27.22 -5.50 6.46
CA ALA A 404 28.29 -6.28 5.85
C ALA A 404 28.55 -5.84 4.40
N ALA A 405 27.49 -5.61 3.61
CA ALA A 405 27.61 -5.25 2.21
C ALA A 405 27.97 -3.77 1.98
N GLN A 406 27.36 -2.85 2.75
CA GLN A 406 27.50 -1.39 2.51
C GLN A 406 28.68 -0.79 3.28
N THR A 407 28.92 -1.24 4.52
CA THR A 407 29.98 -0.69 5.37
C THR A 407 31.30 -1.44 5.23
N LEU A 408 31.24 -2.78 5.20
CA LEU A 408 32.44 -3.63 5.09
C LEU A 408 32.80 -4.00 3.65
N ASN A 409 31.89 -3.69 2.70
CA ASN A 409 32.03 -4.03 1.27
C ASN A 409 32.11 -5.53 0.98
N PHE A 410 31.54 -6.38 1.83
CA PHE A 410 31.51 -7.82 1.61
C PHE A 410 30.50 -8.17 0.51
N ARG A 411 30.83 -9.19 -0.31
CA ARG A 411 29.99 -9.64 -1.42
C ARG A 411 29.75 -11.15 -1.42
N ARG A 412 30.57 -11.90 -0.72
CA ARG A 412 30.54 -13.37 -0.71
C ARG A 412 30.36 -13.85 0.72
N PHE A 413 29.27 -14.60 0.94
CA PHE A 413 28.85 -15.03 2.26
C PHE A 413 28.75 -16.55 2.34
N ALA A 414 29.00 -17.11 3.51
CA ALA A 414 28.63 -18.47 3.85
C ALA A 414 27.54 -18.47 4.93
N ILE A 415 26.72 -19.52 4.94
CA ILE A 415 25.71 -19.76 6.00
C ILE A 415 25.94 -21.15 6.57
N LEU A 416 26.11 -21.24 7.87
CA LEU A 416 26.16 -22.50 8.63
C LEU A 416 25.07 -22.47 9.68
N TYR A 417 24.04 -23.34 9.56
CA TYR A 417 22.83 -23.20 10.36
C TYR A 417 22.35 -24.52 10.99
N PRO A 418 21.71 -24.48 12.18
CA PRO A 418 21.05 -25.64 12.77
C PRO A 418 19.82 -26.04 11.94
N GLU A 419 19.64 -27.36 11.68
CA GLU A 419 18.52 -27.90 10.90
C GLU A 419 17.23 -27.94 11.74
N GLU A 420 16.84 -26.77 12.26
CA GLU A 420 15.61 -26.55 13.01
C GLU A 420 14.85 -25.32 12.49
N LYS A 421 13.66 -25.05 13.02
CA LYS A 421 12.81 -23.94 12.55
C LYS A 421 13.54 -22.58 12.57
N TYR A 422 14.21 -22.26 13.66
CA TYR A 422 14.95 -21.01 13.84
C TYR A 422 16.09 -20.85 12.83
N GLY A 423 16.90 -21.91 12.69
CA GLY A 423 18.02 -21.88 11.75
C GLY A 423 17.57 -21.73 10.29
N ARG A 424 16.52 -22.49 9.88
CA ARG A 424 15.96 -22.40 8.53
C ARG A 424 15.37 -21.02 8.23
N GLU A 425 14.62 -20.45 9.20
CA GLU A 425 14.04 -19.12 9.06
C GLU A 425 15.13 -18.06 8.81
N PHE A 426 16.15 -18.03 9.67
CA PHE A 426 17.25 -17.07 9.52
C PHE A 426 18.09 -17.31 8.27
N ARG A 427 18.33 -18.57 7.87
CA ARG A 427 18.96 -18.92 6.60
C ARG A 427 18.26 -18.24 5.43
N ASP A 428 16.97 -18.41 5.30
CA ASP A 428 16.17 -17.89 4.19
C ASP A 428 16.14 -16.35 4.20
N LEU A 429 15.91 -15.77 5.36
CA LEU A 429 15.89 -14.32 5.53
C LEU A 429 17.23 -13.65 5.24
N PHE A 430 18.34 -14.27 5.68
CA PHE A 430 19.68 -13.73 5.44
C PHE A 430 20.10 -13.92 3.99
N TRP A 431 19.75 -15.05 3.37
CA TRP A 431 19.98 -15.28 1.94
C TRP A 431 19.30 -14.20 1.09
N ASP A 432 18.03 -13.96 1.33
CA ASP A 432 17.25 -12.92 0.62
C ASP A 432 17.83 -11.52 0.86
N ALA A 433 18.27 -11.23 2.08
CA ALA A 433 18.85 -9.96 2.43
C ALA A 433 20.19 -9.75 1.72
N VAL A 434 21.08 -10.74 1.71
CA VAL A 434 22.35 -10.71 0.98
C VAL A 434 22.13 -10.48 -0.51
N TYR A 435 21.16 -11.17 -1.11
CA TYR A 435 20.84 -11.01 -2.54
C TYR A 435 20.34 -9.58 -2.85
N ARG A 436 19.48 -9.01 -2.03
CA ARG A 436 19.02 -7.61 -2.18
C ARG A 436 20.16 -6.59 -2.10
N GLU A 437 21.15 -6.84 -1.27
CA GLU A 437 22.35 -6.00 -1.15
C GLU A 437 23.41 -6.23 -2.26
N GLY A 438 23.08 -7.06 -3.27
CA GLY A 438 23.97 -7.38 -4.38
C GLY A 438 25.12 -8.35 -4.03
N GLY A 439 25.03 -9.02 -2.88
CA GLY A 439 25.93 -10.08 -2.47
C GLY A 439 25.53 -11.46 -3.01
N ARG A 440 26.30 -12.48 -2.64
CA ARG A 440 26.05 -13.90 -3.00
C ARG A 440 26.35 -14.81 -1.83
N VAL A 441 25.48 -15.76 -1.57
CA VAL A 441 25.77 -16.89 -0.69
C VAL A 441 26.49 -17.94 -1.53
N VAL A 442 27.76 -18.20 -1.23
CA VAL A 442 28.64 -19.10 -1.99
C VAL A 442 28.82 -20.46 -1.33
N ALA A 443 28.51 -20.56 -0.02
CA ALA A 443 28.54 -21.80 0.74
C ALA A 443 27.37 -21.87 1.71
N LEU A 444 26.73 -23.04 1.81
CA LEU A 444 25.59 -23.27 2.68
C LEU A 444 25.63 -24.69 3.22
N GLU A 445 25.64 -24.85 4.55
CA GLU A 445 25.58 -26.15 5.19
C GLU A 445 24.67 -26.13 6.43
N ALA A 446 23.96 -27.23 6.61
CA ALA A 446 23.15 -27.49 7.79
C ALA A 446 23.88 -28.44 8.76
N TYR A 447 23.53 -28.36 10.02
CA TYR A 447 23.94 -29.34 11.03
C TYR A 447 22.81 -29.73 11.97
N ASP A 448 22.89 -30.93 12.53
CA ASP A 448 21.95 -31.38 13.55
C ASP A 448 22.17 -30.57 14.86
N PRO A 449 21.15 -29.89 15.39
CA PRO A 449 21.27 -29.08 16.63
C PRO A 449 21.60 -29.91 17.88
N GLN A 450 21.52 -31.24 17.82
CA GLN A 450 21.86 -32.12 18.96
C GLN A 450 23.28 -32.69 18.87
N GLN A 451 23.99 -32.48 17.76
CA GLN A 451 25.36 -32.98 17.62
C GLN A 451 26.39 -32.10 18.36
N THR A 452 27.54 -32.67 18.67
CA THR A 452 28.67 -31.98 19.29
C THR A 452 29.91 -31.95 18.40
N ASP A 453 29.93 -32.73 17.34
CA ASP A 453 30.99 -32.77 16.31
C ASP A 453 30.46 -32.15 15.01
N PHE A 454 31.04 -31.05 14.60
CA PHE A 454 30.64 -30.26 13.41
C PHE A 454 31.65 -30.42 12.25
N ALA A 455 32.69 -31.31 12.40
CA ALA A 455 33.72 -31.50 11.41
C ALA A 455 33.18 -31.81 10.01
N ALA A 456 32.11 -32.64 9.91
CA ALA A 456 31.49 -32.98 8.63
C ALA A 456 30.85 -31.77 7.97
N ALA A 457 30.08 -30.97 8.72
CA ALA A 457 29.42 -29.76 8.18
C ALA A 457 30.46 -28.70 7.78
N VAL A 458 31.48 -28.48 8.61
CA VAL A 458 32.56 -27.53 8.31
C VAL A 458 33.35 -27.97 7.06
N LYS A 459 33.71 -29.27 6.95
CA LYS A 459 34.38 -29.79 5.76
C LYS A 459 33.54 -29.67 4.48
N LYS A 460 32.22 -29.84 4.55
CA LYS A 460 31.32 -29.60 3.42
C LYS A 460 31.31 -28.15 3.03
N LEU A 461 31.17 -27.24 4.00
CA LEU A 461 31.12 -25.79 3.80
C LEU A 461 32.34 -25.27 3.02
N VAL A 462 33.53 -25.87 3.24
CA VAL A 462 34.81 -25.48 2.60
C VAL A 462 35.26 -26.45 1.52
N GLY A 463 34.39 -27.32 1.04
CA GLY A 463 34.65 -28.20 -0.09
C GLY A 463 35.60 -29.36 0.18
N ARG A 464 35.85 -29.74 1.44
CA ARG A 464 36.81 -30.81 1.84
C ARG A 464 36.13 -32.15 2.21
N HIS A 465 34.83 -32.27 2.07
CA HIS A 465 34.10 -33.46 2.50
C HIS A 465 34.04 -34.56 1.45
N TYR A 466 34.01 -34.19 0.17
CA TYR A 466 33.92 -35.12 -0.93
C TYR A 466 35.26 -35.23 -1.63
N GLU A 467 35.75 -36.50 -1.83
CA GLU A 467 36.85 -36.74 -2.75
C GLU A 467 36.44 -36.30 -4.16
N ILE A 468 37.30 -35.60 -4.85
CA ILE A 468 37.08 -35.22 -6.24
C ILE A 468 37.19 -36.50 -7.08
N PRO A 469 36.10 -36.91 -7.80
CA PRO A 469 36.17 -38.05 -8.71
C PRO A 469 37.34 -37.91 -9.67
N GLU A 470 38.05 -39.05 -9.94
CA GLU A 470 39.22 -39.08 -10.79
C GLU A 470 39.04 -38.46 -12.18
N ASP A 471 37.85 -38.63 -12.74
CA ASP A 471 37.42 -38.08 -14.02
C ASP A 471 37.21 -36.57 -14.03
N LEU A 472 37.01 -35.92 -12.82
CA LEU A 472 36.85 -34.48 -12.67
C LEU A 472 38.14 -33.78 -12.23
N LYS A 473 39.17 -34.52 -11.83
CA LYS A 473 40.50 -33.94 -11.46
C LYS A 473 41.15 -33.13 -12.60
N PRO A 474 41.04 -33.53 -13.88
CA PRO A 474 41.56 -32.72 -14.99
C PRO A 474 40.78 -31.42 -15.23
N MET A 475 39.45 -31.37 -14.94
CA MET A 475 38.63 -30.18 -15.13
C MET A 475 39.03 -29.03 -14.18
N ARG A 476 39.59 -29.31 -13.02
CA ARG A 476 40.14 -28.28 -12.11
C ARG A 476 41.44 -27.66 -12.60
N ARG A 477 42.19 -28.33 -13.50
CA ARG A 477 43.42 -27.82 -14.06
C ARG A 477 43.24 -26.78 -15.18
N GLY A 478 42.02 -26.40 -15.46
CA GLY A 478 41.55 -25.19 -16.17
C GLY A 478 42.17 -24.78 -17.50
N LEU A 479 43.36 -25.28 -17.83
CA LEU A 479 44.12 -24.94 -19.04
C LEU A 479 44.44 -26.15 -19.91
N ASP A 480 44.34 -27.37 -19.37
CA ASP A 480 44.64 -28.59 -20.14
C ASP A 480 43.54 -29.03 -21.10
N LEU A 481 42.34 -28.43 -20.99
CA LEU A 481 41.22 -28.69 -21.92
C LEU A 481 41.36 -27.99 -23.28
N LEU A 482 42.28 -27.03 -23.41
CA LEU A 482 42.46 -26.28 -24.67
C LEU A 482 43.55 -26.90 -25.59
N GLY A 483 44.23 -27.97 -25.16
CA GLY A 483 45.33 -28.50 -25.89
C GLY A 483 46.52 -27.52 -25.99
N PRO A 484 47.63 -27.88 -26.64
CA PRO A 484 48.71 -26.94 -26.90
C PRO A 484 48.18 -25.71 -27.62
N LEU A 485 48.55 -24.50 -27.14
CA LEU A 485 48.18 -23.23 -27.73
C LEU A 485 48.45 -23.13 -29.24
N GLU A 486 49.37 -23.95 -29.74
CA GLU A 486 49.69 -24.13 -31.16
C GLU A 486 48.53 -24.68 -32.03
N ALA A 487 47.49 -25.24 -31.41
CA ALA A 487 46.30 -25.78 -32.12
C ALA A 487 45.20 -24.72 -32.37
N ILE A 488 45.38 -23.49 -31.95
CA ILE A 488 44.42 -22.41 -32.20
C ILE A 488 44.72 -21.73 -33.54
N PRO A 489 43.85 -21.79 -34.53
CA PRO A 489 44.12 -21.17 -35.84
C PRO A 489 44.32 -19.66 -35.68
N GLY A 490 45.54 -19.18 -36.04
CA GLY A 490 45.89 -17.77 -35.98
C GLY A 490 46.73 -17.35 -34.74
N TYR A 491 47.07 -18.27 -33.85
CA TYR A 491 48.00 -18.01 -32.77
C TYR A 491 49.44 -18.26 -33.22
N ALA A 492 50.29 -17.22 -33.22
CA ALA A 492 51.75 -17.32 -33.40
C ALA A 492 52.36 -17.20 -31.98
N PRO A 493 53.13 -18.21 -31.52
CA PRO A 493 53.84 -18.10 -30.25
C PRO A 493 54.87 -16.95 -30.32
N PRO A 494 55.11 -16.22 -29.23
CA PRO A 494 56.15 -15.18 -29.18
C PRO A 494 57.52 -15.78 -29.42
N ASP A 495 58.39 -15.00 -30.08
CA ASP A 495 59.76 -15.39 -30.45
C ASP A 495 60.54 -15.78 -29.17
N PRO A 496 61.23 -16.91 -29.15
CA PRO A 496 62.00 -17.38 -27.98
C PRO A 496 63.11 -16.41 -27.50
N GLU A 497 63.41 -15.38 -28.27
CA GLU A 497 64.47 -14.38 -27.92
C GLU A 497 63.86 -13.08 -27.29
N GLU A 498 62.55 -12.93 -27.12
CA GLU A 498 61.97 -11.79 -26.41
C GLU A 498 62.07 -12.02 -24.89
N GLU A 499 62.89 -11.16 -24.21
CA GLU A 499 63.03 -11.18 -22.76
C GLU A 499 61.67 -10.90 -22.08
N VAL A 500 61.04 -11.93 -21.51
CA VAL A 500 59.83 -11.81 -20.69
C VAL A 500 60.21 -11.17 -19.34
N PRO A 501 59.57 -10.08 -18.90
CA PRO A 501 59.92 -9.41 -17.64
C PRO A 501 59.91 -10.37 -16.46
N GLU A 502 60.91 -10.26 -15.59
CA GLU A 502 61.16 -11.12 -14.43
C GLU A 502 59.99 -11.27 -13.45
N THR A 503 59.04 -10.34 -13.48
CA THR A 503 57.80 -10.36 -12.69
C THR A 503 56.84 -11.50 -13.07
N VAL A 504 56.98 -12.14 -14.22
CA VAL A 504 56.14 -13.28 -14.66
C VAL A 504 56.78 -14.61 -14.26
N ARG A 505 58.11 -14.63 -13.95
CA ARG A 505 58.84 -15.88 -13.62
C ARG A 505 58.68 -16.36 -12.18
N THR A 506 58.10 -15.60 -11.26
CA THR A 506 58.07 -15.95 -9.83
C THR A 506 56.76 -16.57 -9.34
N ARG A 507 55.80 -16.92 -10.20
CA ARG A 507 54.76 -17.85 -9.79
C ARG A 507 55.35 -19.27 -9.75
N ARG A 508 55.99 -19.64 -8.62
CA ARG A 508 56.25 -21.03 -8.28
C ARG A 508 54.98 -21.84 -8.58
N ARG A 509 55.09 -22.86 -9.47
CA ARG A 509 54.09 -23.90 -9.56
C ARG A 509 53.96 -24.50 -8.16
N LYS A 510 52.88 -24.21 -7.45
CA LYS A 510 52.48 -24.93 -6.25
C LYS A 510 52.22 -26.37 -6.65
N ASP A 511 52.74 -27.32 -5.86
CA ASP A 511 52.50 -28.74 -6.07
C ASP A 511 50.96 -28.96 -6.09
N PRO A 512 50.42 -29.67 -7.07
CA PRO A 512 48.99 -29.94 -7.18
C PRO A 512 48.42 -30.65 -5.95
N GLU A 513 49.18 -31.48 -5.28
CA GLU A 513 48.75 -32.19 -4.06
C GLU A 513 48.62 -31.29 -2.82
N GLU A 514 49.38 -30.18 -2.73
CA GLU A 514 49.25 -29.20 -1.64
C GLU A 514 47.96 -28.35 -1.76
N ASP A 515 47.43 -28.16 -2.97
CA ASP A 515 46.22 -27.34 -3.18
C ASP A 515 44.93 -28.14 -2.95
N GLU A 516 44.94 -29.48 -3.11
CA GLU A 516 43.73 -30.34 -2.87
C GLU A 516 43.44 -30.52 -1.37
N THR A 517 44.33 -30.21 -0.47
CA THR A 517 44.16 -30.37 0.98
C THR A 517 43.73 -29.08 1.69
N LYS A 518 43.76 -27.92 1.02
CA LYS A 518 43.43 -26.64 1.62
C LYS A 518 41.94 -26.36 1.56
N PRO A 519 41.32 -25.79 2.63
CA PRO A 519 39.92 -25.39 2.58
C PRO A 519 39.74 -24.29 1.54
N VAL A 520 38.60 -24.37 0.81
CA VAL A 520 38.18 -23.30 -0.10
C VAL A 520 37.37 -22.30 0.72
N VAL A 521 38.04 -21.30 1.27
CA VAL A 521 37.42 -20.19 1.98
C VAL A 521 37.33 -19.02 1.00
N ASP A 522 36.25 -18.99 0.20
CA ASP A 522 36.02 -18.00 -0.84
C ASP A 522 34.88 -17.02 -0.46
N PHE A 523 34.64 -16.86 0.83
CA PHE A 523 33.66 -15.93 1.43
C PHE A 523 34.34 -15.02 2.45
N GLU A 524 33.85 -13.79 2.58
CA GLU A 524 34.37 -12.78 3.51
C GLU A 524 33.76 -12.92 4.91
N ALA A 525 32.49 -13.44 4.95
CA ALA A 525 31.76 -13.61 6.20
C ALA A 525 30.99 -14.92 6.23
N ILE A 526 30.79 -15.44 7.45
CA ILE A 526 29.99 -16.62 7.73
C ILE A 526 28.88 -16.26 8.72
N PHE A 527 27.64 -16.50 8.35
CA PHE A 527 26.48 -16.28 9.20
C PHE A 527 26.07 -17.57 9.92
N ILE A 528 25.95 -17.50 11.26
CA ILE A 528 25.62 -18.66 12.09
C ILE A 528 24.46 -18.29 13.04
N PRO A 529 23.21 -18.57 12.67
CA PRO A 529 22.05 -18.27 13.50
C PRO A 529 21.82 -19.36 14.56
N ASP A 530 22.58 -19.32 15.64
CA ASP A 530 22.43 -20.30 16.73
C ASP A 530 22.64 -19.68 18.12
N ALA A 531 22.34 -20.45 19.16
CA ALA A 531 22.47 -20.06 20.55
C ALA A 531 23.92 -20.15 21.06
N PRO A 532 24.29 -19.36 22.08
CA PRO A 532 25.65 -19.29 22.63
C PRO A 532 26.27 -20.64 22.98
N GLN A 533 25.48 -21.60 23.46
CA GLN A 533 25.92 -22.93 23.87
C GLN A 533 26.49 -23.72 22.66
N MET A 534 25.81 -23.65 21.52
CA MET A 534 26.23 -24.36 20.32
C MET A 534 27.39 -23.65 19.64
N LEU A 535 27.40 -22.33 19.68
CA LEU A 535 28.51 -21.52 19.11
C LEU A 535 29.84 -21.82 19.80
N GLY A 536 29.83 -22.06 21.12
CA GLY A 536 31.02 -22.49 21.87
C GLY A 536 31.62 -23.81 21.37
N LEU A 537 30.83 -24.62 20.65
CA LEU A 537 31.28 -25.88 20.04
C LEU A 537 31.61 -25.71 18.54
N VAL A 538 30.80 -24.96 17.82
CA VAL A 538 30.91 -24.76 16.36
C VAL A 538 32.14 -23.91 15.99
N VAL A 539 32.31 -22.74 16.65
CA VAL A 539 33.28 -21.75 16.23
C VAL A 539 34.75 -22.24 16.41
N PRO A 540 35.09 -22.91 17.50
CA PRO A 540 36.44 -23.50 17.62
C PRO A 540 36.76 -24.56 16.52
N GLN A 541 35.71 -25.31 16.08
CA GLN A 541 35.90 -26.30 15.00
C GLN A 541 36.09 -25.66 13.62
N LEU A 542 35.49 -24.46 13.37
CA LEU A 542 35.83 -23.69 12.18
C LEU A 542 37.30 -23.37 12.14
N ALA A 543 37.87 -22.86 13.23
CA ALA A 543 39.27 -22.54 13.34
C ALA A 543 40.17 -23.80 13.22
N TYR A 544 39.76 -24.91 13.84
CA TYR A 544 40.46 -26.20 13.74
C TYR A 544 40.56 -26.73 12.29
N HIS A 545 39.58 -26.42 11.45
CA HIS A 545 39.52 -26.78 10.03
C HIS A 545 40.07 -25.68 9.12
N ASP A 546 40.89 -24.77 9.64
CA ASP A 546 41.50 -23.66 8.90
C ASP A 546 40.53 -22.67 8.27
N VAL A 547 39.30 -22.57 8.79
CA VAL A 547 38.34 -21.51 8.40
C VAL A 547 38.68 -20.27 9.25
N ILE A 548 39.68 -19.55 8.80
CA ILE A 548 40.25 -18.36 9.46
C ILE A 548 40.14 -17.14 8.51
N ASN A 549 40.33 -15.95 9.06
CA ASN A 549 40.24 -14.68 8.33
C ASN A 549 38.83 -14.40 7.73
N THR A 550 37.79 -14.94 8.37
CA THR A 550 36.40 -14.75 8.00
C THR A 550 35.70 -14.03 9.12
N THR A 551 34.86 -13.05 8.80
CA THR A 551 34.10 -12.34 9.80
C THR A 551 32.87 -13.20 10.18
N LEU A 552 32.71 -13.44 11.48
CA LEU A 552 31.55 -14.14 12.00
C LEU A 552 30.36 -13.18 12.14
N LEU A 553 29.21 -13.59 11.64
CA LEU A 553 27.97 -12.83 11.72
C LEU A 553 26.95 -13.59 12.55
N GLY A 554 26.35 -12.91 13.51
CA GLY A 554 25.42 -13.52 14.46
C GLY A 554 24.13 -12.76 14.67
N THR A 555 23.14 -13.45 15.25
CA THR A 555 21.85 -12.86 15.66
C THR A 555 21.97 -12.21 17.06
N ASN A 556 20.87 -11.62 17.53
CA ASN A 556 20.80 -11.04 18.88
C ASN A 556 21.08 -12.05 20.02
N LEU A 557 20.95 -13.35 19.76
CA LEU A 557 21.30 -14.41 20.71
C LEU A 557 22.79 -14.42 21.06
N TRP A 558 23.65 -13.92 20.15
CA TRP A 558 25.09 -13.83 20.39
C TRP A 558 25.45 -12.79 21.44
N PHE A 559 24.57 -11.84 21.76
CA PHE A 559 24.80 -10.85 22.80
C PHE A 559 24.63 -11.46 24.18
N SER A 560 25.63 -12.26 24.59
CA SER A 560 25.62 -13.05 25.84
C SER A 560 27.03 -13.20 26.39
N THR A 561 27.22 -12.95 27.71
CA THR A 561 28.46 -13.24 28.40
C THR A 561 28.84 -14.70 28.29
N LYS A 562 27.84 -15.61 28.27
CA LYS A 562 28.07 -17.03 28.08
C LYS A 562 28.80 -17.38 26.81
N LEU A 563 28.57 -16.64 25.70
CA LEU A 563 29.32 -16.82 24.46
C LEU A 563 30.80 -16.49 24.66
N LEU A 564 31.09 -15.38 25.34
CA LEU A 564 32.46 -14.99 25.65
C LEU A 564 33.17 -16.02 26.54
N ASP A 565 32.47 -16.57 27.49
CA ASP A 565 33.00 -17.61 28.42
C ASP A 565 33.30 -18.93 27.68
N THR A 566 32.48 -19.30 26.66
CA THR A 566 32.58 -20.60 25.98
C THR A 566 33.40 -20.58 24.70
N ALA A 567 33.30 -19.51 23.91
CA ALA A 567 34.01 -19.39 22.63
C ALA A 567 35.23 -18.48 22.70
N GLY A 568 35.38 -17.62 23.73
CA GLY A 568 36.57 -16.83 24.01
C GLY A 568 37.09 -16.04 22.82
N GLU A 569 38.36 -16.29 22.49
CA GLU A 569 39.10 -15.61 21.41
C GLU A 569 38.52 -15.90 20.00
N TYR A 570 37.84 -17.03 19.80
CA TYR A 570 37.29 -17.44 18.51
C TYR A 570 36.16 -16.55 17.98
N VAL A 571 35.51 -15.80 18.86
CA VAL A 571 34.43 -14.86 18.48
C VAL A 571 34.87 -13.40 18.45
N GLN A 572 36.17 -13.15 18.60
CA GLN A 572 36.68 -11.78 18.51
C GLN A 572 36.53 -11.22 17.11
N GLY A 573 36.00 -9.98 17.02
CA GLY A 573 35.70 -9.34 15.73
C GLY A 573 34.36 -9.81 15.12
N ALA A 574 33.63 -10.68 15.80
CA ALA A 574 32.27 -11.06 15.36
C ALA A 574 31.33 -9.86 15.38
N ILE A 575 30.41 -9.83 14.41
CA ILE A 575 29.41 -8.81 14.26
C ILE A 575 28.04 -9.44 14.51
N LEU A 576 27.25 -8.79 15.36
CA LEU A 576 25.93 -9.28 15.73
C LEU A 576 24.92 -8.13 15.74
N THR A 577 23.67 -8.48 15.59
CA THR A 577 22.55 -7.53 15.76
C THR A 577 22.07 -7.56 17.20
N THR A 578 21.77 -6.38 17.75
CA THR A 578 21.06 -6.28 19.04
C THR A 578 20.13 -5.07 19.01
N GLY A 579 18.99 -5.17 19.66
CA GLY A 579 18.06 -4.06 19.83
C GLY A 579 18.40 -3.14 21.01
N PHE A 580 19.40 -3.49 21.83
CA PHE A 580 19.82 -2.68 22.98
C PHE A 580 21.26 -3.02 23.41
N PHE A 581 22.05 -1.99 23.62
CA PHE A 581 23.42 -2.12 24.12
C PHE A 581 23.61 -1.29 25.40
N PRO A 582 23.67 -1.91 26.60
CA PRO A 582 23.69 -1.19 27.87
C PRO A 582 24.94 -0.33 28.10
N ASP A 583 26.05 -0.65 27.45
CA ASP A 583 27.30 0.09 27.55
C ASP A 583 27.48 1.16 26.43
N SER A 584 26.37 1.50 25.75
CA SER A 584 26.32 2.56 24.73
C SER A 584 26.74 3.92 25.31
N GLN A 585 27.40 4.72 24.48
CA GLN A 585 27.76 6.10 24.83
C GLN A 585 26.59 7.09 24.67
N ASP A 586 25.47 6.63 24.12
CA ASP A 586 24.28 7.44 23.98
C ASP A 586 23.79 7.95 25.35
N PRO A 587 23.58 9.27 25.51
CA PRO A 587 23.16 9.85 26.79
C PRO A 587 21.81 9.30 27.30
N ALA A 588 20.86 8.99 26.40
CA ALA A 588 19.55 8.46 26.78
C ALA A 588 19.71 7.03 27.33
N VAL A 589 20.51 6.19 26.65
CA VAL A 589 20.82 4.82 27.10
C VAL A 589 21.54 4.85 28.45
N ARG A 590 22.57 5.67 28.59
CA ARG A 590 23.31 5.78 29.85
C ARG A 590 22.44 6.22 31.01
N SER A 591 21.59 7.22 30.79
CA SER A 591 20.64 7.70 31.80
C SER A 591 19.68 6.59 32.23
N PHE A 592 19.10 5.86 31.27
CA PHE A 592 18.22 4.72 31.53
C PHE A 592 18.93 3.62 32.32
N VAL A 593 20.10 3.18 31.88
CA VAL A 593 20.89 2.12 32.55
C VAL A 593 21.21 2.51 33.99
N THR A 594 21.71 3.73 34.23
CA THR A 594 22.07 4.21 35.56
C THR A 594 20.87 4.20 36.52
N ARG A 595 19.73 4.68 36.03
CA ARG A 595 18.51 4.71 36.88
C ARG A 595 17.95 3.31 37.10
N PHE A 596 17.96 2.45 36.08
CA PHE A 596 17.51 1.08 36.21
C PHE A 596 18.38 0.31 37.23
N GLU A 597 19.71 0.43 37.17
CA GLU A 597 20.62 -0.17 38.12
C GLU A 597 20.38 0.32 39.55
N SER A 598 20.08 1.62 39.72
CA SER A 598 19.81 2.18 41.04
C SER A 598 18.54 1.60 41.69
N ILE A 599 17.55 1.21 40.91
CA ILE A 599 16.26 0.70 41.39
C ILE A 599 16.30 -0.83 41.53
N TYR A 600 16.85 -1.54 40.55
CA TYR A 600 16.77 -3.01 40.49
C TYR A 600 18.08 -3.73 40.87
N GLY A 601 19.19 -3.00 41.07
CA GLY A 601 20.49 -3.57 41.49
C GLY A 601 21.18 -4.40 40.37
N ARG A 602 20.72 -4.32 39.14
CA ARG A 602 21.28 -5.03 37.98
C ARG A 602 21.19 -4.20 36.71
N LYS A 603 22.05 -4.44 35.71
CA LYS A 603 21.92 -3.82 34.42
C LYS A 603 20.66 -4.27 33.65
N PRO A 604 19.96 -3.37 32.95
CA PRO A 604 18.86 -3.75 32.09
C PRO A 604 19.39 -4.49 30.86
N GLY A 605 18.60 -5.41 30.31
CA GLY A 605 18.85 -6.04 29.04
C GLY A 605 17.84 -5.59 27.98
N PHE A 606 17.86 -6.29 26.85
CA PHE A 606 16.99 -5.97 25.71
C PHE A 606 15.50 -5.99 26.05
N ILE A 607 15.03 -6.95 26.85
CA ILE A 607 13.61 -7.08 27.20
C ILE A 607 13.13 -5.90 28.06
N GLU A 608 13.91 -5.50 29.05
CA GLU A 608 13.58 -4.35 29.91
C GLU A 608 13.57 -3.04 29.10
N ALA A 609 14.57 -2.84 28.23
CA ALA A 609 14.66 -1.65 27.39
C ALA A 609 13.51 -1.56 26.39
N THR A 610 13.18 -2.66 25.73
CA THR A 610 12.07 -2.74 24.77
C THR A 610 10.71 -2.47 25.45
N ALA A 611 10.47 -3.09 26.59
CA ALA A 611 9.24 -2.90 27.36
C ALA A 611 9.12 -1.47 27.94
N TYR A 612 10.26 -0.88 28.35
CA TYR A 612 10.33 0.51 28.78
C TYR A 612 9.93 1.47 27.67
N ASP A 613 10.50 1.32 26.47
CA ASP A 613 10.18 2.19 25.34
C ASP A 613 8.73 2.00 24.86
N ALA A 614 8.26 0.75 24.77
CA ALA A 614 6.88 0.44 24.42
C ALA A 614 5.89 1.11 25.38
N ALA A 615 6.19 1.08 26.69
CA ALA A 615 5.38 1.75 27.70
C ALA A 615 5.42 3.28 27.55
N ARG A 616 6.59 3.85 27.31
CA ARG A 616 6.72 5.31 27.06
C ARG A 616 5.90 5.76 25.87
N VAL A 617 5.95 5.00 24.77
CA VAL A 617 5.15 5.28 23.57
C VAL A 617 3.65 5.24 23.93
N MET A 618 3.18 4.19 24.59
CA MET A 618 1.77 4.08 24.97
C MET A 618 1.34 5.20 25.93
N PHE A 619 2.17 5.54 26.92
CA PHE A 619 1.87 6.65 27.85
C PHE A 619 1.77 8.00 27.13
N THR A 620 2.74 8.29 26.29
CA THR A 620 2.74 9.53 25.50
C THR A 620 1.50 9.61 24.59
N THR A 621 1.17 8.47 23.97
CA THR A 621 0.01 8.39 23.07
C THR A 621 -1.31 8.63 23.79
N VAL A 622 -1.57 7.96 24.93
CA VAL A 622 -2.85 8.16 25.66
C VAL A 622 -2.99 9.52 26.31
N LEU A 623 -1.89 10.21 26.54
CA LEU A 623 -1.88 11.57 27.06
C LEU A 623 -2.06 12.63 25.96
N HIS A 624 -1.91 12.25 24.68
CA HIS A 624 -2.06 13.19 23.58
C HIS A 624 -3.50 13.73 23.51
N PRO A 625 -3.74 15.03 23.26
CA PRO A 625 -5.09 15.61 23.20
C PRO A 625 -6.06 14.84 22.30
N ASP A 626 -5.59 14.36 21.14
CA ASP A 626 -6.40 13.65 20.15
C ASP A 626 -6.67 12.18 20.49
N ALA A 627 -6.05 11.64 21.53
CA ALA A 627 -6.20 10.24 21.95
C ALA A 627 -7.37 10.00 22.92
N TRP A 628 -8.50 10.67 22.72
CA TRP A 628 -9.69 10.54 23.56
C TRP A 628 -10.61 9.38 23.12
N LEU A 629 -10.31 8.73 21.98
CA LEU A 629 -10.87 7.48 21.47
C LEU A 629 -9.75 6.47 21.20
N ARG A 630 -10.07 5.15 21.21
CA ARG A 630 -9.11 4.10 20.82
C ARG A 630 -8.67 4.25 19.36
N ALA A 631 -9.58 4.65 18.47
CA ALA A 631 -9.24 4.99 17.10
C ALA A 631 -8.23 6.17 17.03
N GLY A 632 -8.39 7.17 17.90
CA GLY A 632 -7.43 8.26 18.03
C GLY A 632 -6.06 7.78 18.53
N ILE A 633 -6.04 6.88 19.52
CA ILE A 633 -4.80 6.23 20.02
C ILE A 633 -4.12 5.47 18.87
N ARG A 634 -4.87 4.65 18.12
CA ARG A 634 -4.37 3.95 16.93
C ARG A 634 -3.76 4.91 15.92
N HIS A 635 -4.47 5.98 15.57
CA HIS A 635 -3.99 6.98 14.61
C HIS A 635 -2.71 7.65 15.06
N GLN A 636 -2.61 8.01 16.35
CA GLN A 636 -1.39 8.56 16.92
C GLN A 636 -0.22 7.58 16.84
N LEU A 637 -0.44 6.29 17.13
CA LEU A 637 0.59 5.26 16.98
C LEU A 637 1.08 5.15 15.52
N LEU A 638 0.19 5.14 14.54
CA LEU A 638 0.53 5.08 13.11
C LEU A 638 1.27 6.32 12.61
N SER A 639 1.04 7.47 13.22
CA SER A 639 1.69 8.74 12.85
C SER A 639 3.02 8.99 13.54
N LEU A 640 3.43 8.11 14.47
CA LEU A 640 4.69 8.26 15.19
C LEU A 640 5.89 8.04 14.26
N GLU A 641 6.70 9.08 14.09
CA GLU A 641 7.98 9.06 13.38
C GLU A 641 9.12 9.40 14.32
N ASN A 642 10.23 8.68 14.21
CA ASN A 642 11.53 8.97 14.83
C ASN A 642 11.46 9.38 16.33
N GLN A 643 10.91 8.52 17.19
CA GLN A 643 11.03 8.74 18.63
C GLN A 643 12.41 8.39 19.14
N ASP A 644 12.99 9.28 19.95
CA ASP A 644 14.20 9.00 20.73
C ASP A 644 13.89 7.93 21.77
N ALA A 645 14.27 6.70 21.47
CA ALA A 645 14.08 5.55 22.32
C ALA A 645 15.44 4.98 22.75
N VAL A 646 15.50 4.31 23.90
CA VAL A 646 16.74 3.68 24.39
C VAL A 646 17.12 2.46 23.54
N THR A 647 16.17 1.90 22.81
CA THR A 647 16.37 0.82 21.82
C THR A 647 16.61 1.33 20.39
N GLY A 648 16.74 2.64 20.20
CA GLY A 648 16.93 3.27 18.89
C GLY A 648 15.64 3.85 18.28
N ALA A 649 15.81 4.64 17.23
CA ALA A 649 14.68 5.28 16.53
C ALA A 649 13.69 4.24 15.99
N MET A 650 12.40 4.50 16.14
CA MET A 650 11.34 3.59 15.79
C MET A 650 10.23 4.27 14.96
N ARG A 651 9.64 3.50 14.05
CA ARG A 651 8.47 3.84 13.25
C ARG A 651 7.55 2.62 13.16
N PHE A 652 6.22 2.85 13.24
CA PHE A 652 5.19 1.81 13.03
C PHE A 652 4.69 1.78 11.60
#